data_306c4ece9002fddcf44f553a3703ad78
#
_entry.id   306c4ece9002fddcf44f553a3703ad78
#
_cell.length_a   1.000
_cell.length_b   1.000
_cell.length_c   1.000
_cell.angle_alpha   90.00
_cell.angle_beta   90.00
_cell.angle_gamma   90.00
#
_symmetry.space_group_name_H-M   'P 1'
#
loop_
_entity.id
_entity.type
_entity.pdbx_description
1 polymer ?
#
loop_
_entity_poly.entity_id
_entity_poly.type
_entity_poly.pdbx_seq_one_letter_code
_entity_poly.pdbx_strand_id
1 'polypeptide(L)'
;MTPAQMRALALFLTVPVLVLPAFAQAPSVPSPFATAELNVTPSPASPSELNLPAGASVVDFDIWPTGADAVILTHDKAGNHVVSWHAGDTSAVPLLDLPATFNAASIAVHPGGQNFFIEGKTGPQSQILVANKVNGSWTQHTIYQTAADVRRLLVAPRPFEIGFNDTTNQAIESYRLFFAERQPSGAYSTRSITEDGQREYQVIGPQATYVKIPDEDEDPTPNFVSSALPESFHPDGHLLIWEDGNGCFQQLAYAGQNWDKPSHVAGNPCGGSLTVTPNGAALLHWKSGVPGVAVISDHGRTISMQAGGYQFVSTPSSVPDGKGIVGLVEKAGAQALVYVPIEVPLADVINAWMFTQDAADRNSYTTSGGLLRTTDEDQMYELYDTESYACGRFDSATPTRPYLVTTDIFWELVASAYEGAFIVQERQQAMPAFWAFVDAARQSLNASAPGSTWAVAFNAVAGSESATNAANSSNASSAEALHIQQAQGTFDSPVFGKAFDFTELTPRGYYTATPEMQEYFKAVHYLTTAAATIDATPLNSLPDDVKVKALQWIAAYTTYIAPGRAPLVWSAGAFVPPAFALHPVTSPQIFPLSWGFDNEVLLSTVFHSDWPAAEQIIGPKGPRGLPSGLDLAAALGSSYARSLLKTDLAAYPALHPVLDALQKRQPQSATQPDLYDAWINALAVQWADDAIFPGNPPSALWNAKRIQTGLASWATLRHATVLVNERSTAECGEGGFEAIVLRPPRGYVEPDPKTFEAIASLFDQMQQVVAKSANFTGDLPQDDPTGDKAAQPLRDGIIRRLQATASKARLFEAMAEKELQNQPLSDTDYDEILHVGAVAEHDFLVYNSLASADLALSTPNPIMKIADVAGGGQVPYLEAAVGRPLEWDQVVPYFGRREIVKGSVYSYYEFSSPTPLTDLVWAGKPANPDADPVNPAPADKAVPGKVEVQAHPAWISSFISRESLSCPAAPPF
;
A
#
# COMPACT_ATOMS: atom_id res chain seq x y z
N MET A 1 -36.78 -47.68 -19.91
CA MET A 1 -37.36 -46.53 -20.69
C MET A 1 -37.89 -47.06 -22.01
N THR A 2 -39.15 -46.79 -22.36
CA THR A 2 -39.76 -47.20 -23.60
C THR A 2 -39.38 -46.24 -24.75
N PRO A 3 -39.46 -46.66 -26.01
CA PRO A 3 -39.14 -45.82 -27.18
C PRO A 3 -39.94 -44.52 -27.27
N ALA A 4 -41.08 -44.39 -26.59
CA ALA A 4 -41.85 -43.16 -26.48
C ALA A 4 -41.23 -42.13 -25.55
N GLN A 5 -40.47 -42.53 -24.52
CA GLN A 5 -39.76 -41.62 -23.61
C GLN A 5 -38.49 -41.06 -24.24
N MET A 6 -37.88 -41.78 -25.18
CA MET A 6 -36.73 -41.22 -25.93
C MET A 6 -37.16 -40.20 -27.02
N ARG A 7 -38.38 -40.26 -27.51
CA ARG A 7 -38.88 -39.24 -28.47
C ARG A 7 -39.28 -37.92 -27.79
N ALA A 8 -39.69 -37.98 -26.51
CA ALA A 8 -39.98 -36.74 -25.75
C ALA A 8 -38.69 -35.96 -25.36
N LEU A 9 -37.56 -36.65 -25.17
CA LEU A 9 -36.28 -36.03 -24.82
C LEU A 9 -35.59 -35.37 -26.05
N ALA A 10 -35.96 -35.83 -27.29
CA ALA A 10 -35.41 -35.28 -28.52
C ALA A 10 -36.12 -34.01 -29.01
N LEU A 11 -37.26 -33.62 -28.43
CA LEU A 11 -38.02 -32.45 -28.84
C LEU A 11 -37.79 -31.21 -27.97
N PHE A 12 -36.99 -31.32 -26.90
CA PHE A 12 -36.63 -30.20 -26.01
C PHE A 12 -35.19 -29.68 -26.19
N LEU A 13 -34.46 -30.13 -27.21
CA LEU A 13 -33.09 -29.71 -27.49
C LEU A 13 -32.94 -28.84 -28.75
N THR A 14 -33.99 -28.17 -29.19
CA THR A 14 -33.87 -27.03 -30.10
C THR A 14 -34.03 -25.74 -29.32
N VAL A 15 -33.09 -25.46 -28.47
CA VAL A 15 -32.78 -24.09 -28.01
C VAL A 15 -32.27 -23.35 -29.25
N PRO A 16 -32.87 -22.25 -29.68
CA PRO A 16 -32.24 -21.41 -30.68
C PRO A 16 -30.88 -20.99 -30.11
N VAL A 17 -29.83 -21.33 -30.84
CA VAL A 17 -28.51 -20.73 -30.59
C VAL A 17 -28.72 -19.23 -30.76
N LEU A 18 -28.92 -18.54 -29.66
CA LEU A 18 -28.67 -17.11 -29.66
C LEU A 18 -27.19 -17.00 -30.06
N VAL A 19 -26.96 -16.61 -31.31
CA VAL A 19 -25.67 -16.04 -31.71
C VAL A 19 -25.57 -14.78 -30.87
N LEU A 20 -24.89 -14.90 -29.72
CA LEU A 20 -24.34 -13.74 -29.02
C LEU A 20 -23.57 -12.99 -30.10
N PRO A 21 -23.84 -11.71 -30.32
CA PRO A 21 -22.98 -10.94 -31.18
C PRO A 21 -21.57 -11.19 -30.64
N ALA A 22 -20.67 -11.63 -31.52
CA ALA A 22 -19.25 -11.66 -31.21
C ALA A 22 -18.97 -10.33 -30.51
N PHE A 23 -18.52 -10.40 -29.26
CA PHE A 23 -18.01 -9.20 -28.62
C PHE A 23 -16.98 -8.68 -29.61
N ALA A 24 -17.33 -7.58 -30.25
CA ALA A 24 -16.37 -6.84 -31.02
C ALA A 24 -15.23 -6.63 -29.99
N GLN A 25 -14.06 -7.24 -30.27
CA GLN A 25 -12.86 -6.89 -29.53
C GLN A 25 -12.88 -5.39 -29.44
N ALA A 26 -12.91 -4.86 -28.21
CA ALA A 26 -12.76 -3.42 -28.02
C ALA A 26 -11.54 -3.05 -28.85
N PRO A 27 -11.60 -2.00 -29.67
CA PRO A 27 -10.46 -1.61 -30.51
C PRO A 27 -9.29 -1.52 -29.56
N SER A 28 -8.24 -2.33 -29.79
CA SER A 28 -7.01 -2.29 -29.02
C SER A 28 -6.55 -0.84 -29.01
N VAL A 29 -6.65 -0.19 -27.84
CA VAL A 29 -6.12 1.16 -27.68
C VAL A 29 -4.62 1.02 -27.96
N PRO A 30 -4.05 1.71 -28.96
CA PRO A 30 -2.64 1.58 -29.28
C PRO A 30 -1.85 1.93 -28.02
N SER A 31 -0.85 1.10 -27.65
CA SER A 31 0.04 1.41 -26.54
C SER A 31 0.54 2.84 -26.71
N PRO A 32 0.32 3.72 -25.73
CA PRO A 32 0.79 5.09 -25.85
C PRO A 32 2.32 5.19 -25.90
N PHE A 33 3.03 4.17 -25.41
CA PHE A 33 4.47 4.04 -25.60
C PHE A 33 4.82 3.84 -27.06
N ALA A 34 4.11 2.99 -27.80
CA ALA A 34 4.34 2.78 -29.22
C ALA A 34 4.18 4.06 -30.03
N THR A 35 3.16 4.88 -29.74
CA THR A 35 2.91 6.11 -30.49
C THR A 35 3.80 7.27 -30.08
N ALA A 36 4.20 7.36 -28.80
CA ALA A 36 5.11 8.42 -28.33
C ALA A 36 6.56 8.16 -28.76
N GLU A 37 7.00 6.91 -28.74
CA GLU A 37 8.36 6.50 -29.15
C GLU A 37 8.56 6.60 -30.67
N LEU A 38 7.51 6.47 -31.43
CA LEU A 38 7.57 6.49 -32.91
C LEU A 38 7.67 7.87 -33.50
N ASN A 39 7.30 8.88 -32.75
CA ASN A 39 7.59 10.26 -33.04
C ASN A 39 8.93 10.71 -32.43
N VAL A 40 9.88 9.81 -32.25
CA VAL A 40 11.23 10.17 -31.84
C VAL A 40 11.80 11.13 -32.89
N THR A 41 11.55 12.39 -32.65
CA THR A 41 12.33 13.45 -33.26
C THR A 41 13.71 13.35 -32.59
N PRO A 42 14.80 13.21 -33.37
CA PRO A 42 16.13 13.38 -32.82
C PRO A 42 16.13 14.68 -32.01
N SER A 43 16.61 14.62 -30.77
CA SER A 43 16.82 15.83 -30.00
C SER A 43 17.57 16.81 -30.88
N PRO A 44 17.31 18.13 -30.80
CA PRO A 44 18.07 19.11 -31.54
C PRO A 44 19.58 19.12 -31.21
N ALA A 45 20.01 18.36 -30.19
CA ALA A 45 21.38 18.06 -29.88
C ALA A 45 21.99 17.19 -31.00
N SER A 46 23.16 17.59 -31.52
CA SER A 46 23.87 16.84 -32.55
C SER A 46 24.36 15.52 -32.00
N PRO A 47 24.30 14.41 -32.75
CA PRO A 47 24.93 13.17 -32.37
C PRO A 47 26.41 13.33 -32.10
N SER A 48 26.94 12.61 -31.10
CA SER A 48 28.36 12.58 -30.78
C SER A 48 29.00 11.30 -31.33
N GLU A 49 30.18 11.43 -31.95
CA GLU A 49 30.94 10.31 -32.55
C GLU A 49 32.23 10.09 -31.78
N LEU A 50 32.55 8.81 -31.52
CA LEU A 50 33.86 8.40 -31.03
C LEU A 50 34.83 8.19 -32.20
N ASN A 51 35.91 8.93 -32.20
CA ASN A 51 37.02 8.70 -33.12
C ASN A 51 37.96 7.62 -32.56
N LEU A 52 37.95 6.46 -33.17
CA LEU A 52 38.93 5.42 -32.85
C LEU A 52 40.33 5.72 -33.40
N PRO A 53 41.41 5.22 -32.76
CA PRO A 53 42.75 5.31 -33.30
C PRO A 53 42.82 4.69 -34.70
N ALA A 54 43.69 5.22 -35.56
CA ALA A 54 43.83 4.73 -36.93
C ALA A 54 44.23 3.24 -36.95
N GLY A 55 43.40 2.40 -37.58
CA GLY A 55 43.58 0.94 -37.67
C GLY A 55 42.95 0.14 -36.54
N ALA A 56 42.32 0.77 -35.59
CA ALA A 56 41.50 0.09 -34.59
C ALA A 56 40.07 -0.16 -35.10
N SER A 57 39.49 -1.28 -34.74
CA SER A 57 38.08 -1.63 -35.00
C SER A 57 37.34 -1.95 -33.70
N VAL A 58 36.05 -1.68 -33.62
CA VAL A 58 35.20 -2.15 -32.53
C VAL A 58 34.91 -3.63 -32.76
N VAL A 59 35.15 -4.44 -31.74
CA VAL A 59 34.76 -5.84 -31.70
C VAL A 59 33.37 -5.99 -31.13
N ASP A 60 33.12 -5.36 -29.94
CA ASP A 60 31.86 -5.38 -29.24
C ASP A 60 31.80 -4.20 -28.24
N PHE A 61 30.64 -3.87 -27.74
CA PHE A 61 30.47 -2.85 -26.70
C PHE A 61 29.25 -3.14 -25.84
N ASP A 62 29.27 -2.63 -24.61
CA ASP A 62 28.11 -2.61 -23.71
C ASP A 62 28.07 -1.29 -22.96
N ILE A 63 26.94 -0.99 -22.35
CA ILE A 63 26.66 0.30 -21.67
C ILE A 63 26.77 0.15 -20.16
N TRP A 64 27.48 1.05 -19.50
CA TRP A 64 27.47 1.10 -18.05
C TRP A 64 26.06 1.38 -17.52
N PRO A 65 25.67 0.81 -16.36
CA PRO A 65 24.32 0.97 -15.79
C PRO A 65 24.02 2.42 -15.39
N THR A 66 25.01 3.28 -15.31
CA THR A 66 24.88 4.69 -14.93
C THR A 66 25.39 5.59 -16.05
N GLY A 67 24.54 6.50 -16.51
CA GLY A 67 24.92 7.51 -17.50
C GLY A 67 24.96 6.99 -18.94
N ALA A 68 25.71 7.73 -19.77
CA ALA A 68 25.88 7.45 -21.20
C ALA A 68 27.30 6.92 -21.52
N ASP A 69 27.84 6.12 -20.63
CA ASP A 69 29.19 5.57 -20.74
C ASP A 69 29.16 4.18 -21.38
N ALA A 70 29.95 3.96 -22.44
CA ALA A 70 30.13 2.68 -23.06
C ALA A 70 31.48 2.06 -22.66
N VAL A 71 31.48 0.74 -22.42
CA VAL A 71 32.69 -0.08 -22.38
C VAL A 71 32.83 -0.74 -23.73
N ILE A 72 33.97 -0.54 -24.37
CA ILE A 72 34.19 -0.92 -25.75
C ILE A 72 35.35 -1.87 -25.83
N LEU A 73 35.15 -3.03 -26.42
CA LEU A 73 36.19 -3.96 -26.81
C LEU A 73 36.68 -3.58 -28.21
N THR A 74 37.96 -3.23 -28.32
CA THR A 74 38.61 -2.87 -29.58
C THR A 74 39.74 -3.82 -29.96
N HIS A 75 40.01 -3.91 -31.25
CA HIS A 75 41.12 -4.69 -31.80
C HIS A 75 41.96 -3.82 -32.73
N ASP A 76 43.28 -3.87 -32.60
CA ASP A 76 44.24 -3.26 -33.49
C ASP A 76 45.48 -4.20 -33.76
N LYS A 77 46.53 -3.66 -34.33
CA LYS A 77 47.75 -4.43 -34.60
C LYS A 77 48.51 -4.89 -33.33
N ALA A 78 48.28 -4.28 -32.21
CA ALA A 78 48.89 -4.61 -30.92
C ALA A 78 48.11 -5.74 -30.19
N GLY A 79 46.78 -5.88 -30.48
CA GLY A 79 45.91 -6.88 -29.85
C GLY A 79 44.52 -6.36 -29.53
N ASN A 80 43.94 -6.95 -28.50
CA ASN A 80 42.61 -6.55 -27.99
C ASN A 80 42.75 -5.63 -26.77
N HIS A 81 41.98 -4.54 -26.77
CA HIS A 81 41.98 -3.52 -25.73
C HIS A 81 40.56 -3.26 -25.29
N VAL A 82 40.40 -2.93 -24.02
CA VAL A 82 39.13 -2.44 -23.47
C VAL A 82 39.28 -0.96 -23.11
N VAL A 83 38.37 -0.15 -23.62
CA VAL A 83 38.32 1.29 -23.40
C VAL A 83 36.94 1.72 -22.89
N SER A 84 36.88 2.84 -22.19
CA SER A 84 35.63 3.48 -21.83
C SER A 84 35.43 4.78 -22.63
N TRP A 85 34.20 5.05 -23.05
CA TRP A 85 33.83 6.26 -23.75
C TRP A 85 32.62 6.91 -23.14
N HIS A 86 32.69 8.18 -22.79
CA HIS A 86 31.55 8.97 -22.37
C HIS A 86 30.92 9.65 -23.61
N ALA A 87 29.58 9.57 -23.74
CA ALA A 87 28.88 10.21 -24.84
C ALA A 87 29.11 11.72 -24.81
N GLY A 88 29.69 12.25 -25.93
CA GLY A 88 30.13 13.64 -26.02
C GLY A 88 31.63 13.85 -26.04
N ASP A 89 32.43 12.84 -25.59
CA ASP A 89 33.87 12.87 -25.66
C ASP A 89 34.35 12.56 -27.10
N THR A 90 35.46 13.13 -27.48
CA THR A 90 36.07 12.89 -28.78
C THR A 90 37.04 11.71 -28.79
N SER A 91 37.37 11.17 -27.61
CA SER A 91 38.32 10.05 -27.43
C SER A 91 37.91 9.15 -26.29
N ALA A 92 38.24 7.88 -26.38
CA ALA A 92 38.03 6.90 -25.31
C ALA A 92 39.21 6.86 -24.31
N VAL A 93 38.93 6.44 -23.09
CA VAL A 93 39.91 6.26 -22.02
C VAL A 93 40.30 4.78 -21.92
N PRO A 94 41.59 4.40 -21.99
CA PRO A 94 42.03 3.01 -21.82
C PRO A 94 41.68 2.47 -20.42
N LEU A 95 41.11 1.26 -20.36
CA LEU A 95 40.82 0.55 -19.12
C LEU A 95 41.75 -0.65 -18.91
N LEU A 96 41.93 -1.50 -19.95
CA LEU A 96 42.63 -2.77 -19.82
C LEU A 96 43.14 -3.23 -21.16
N ASP A 97 44.40 -3.69 -21.17
CA ASP A 97 44.99 -4.45 -22.30
C ASP A 97 44.84 -5.94 -22.04
N LEU A 98 44.34 -6.66 -23.03
CA LEU A 98 44.16 -8.12 -22.93
C LEU A 98 45.43 -8.86 -23.37
N PRO A 99 45.66 -10.10 -22.87
CA PRO A 99 46.83 -10.90 -23.30
C PRO A 99 46.84 -11.10 -24.83
N ALA A 100 47.98 -10.95 -25.47
CA ALA A 100 48.11 -11.07 -26.91
C ALA A 100 47.67 -12.46 -27.48
N THR A 101 47.60 -13.48 -26.64
CA THR A 101 47.10 -14.82 -26.99
C THR A 101 45.59 -14.97 -26.83
N PHE A 102 44.90 -13.96 -26.22
CA PHE A 102 43.47 -14.01 -26.01
C PHE A 102 42.74 -13.25 -27.12
N ASN A 103 42.00 -13.98 -27.93
CA ASN A 103 41.18 -13.44 -29.00
C ASN A 103 39.77 -13.18 -28.49
N ALA A 104 39.54 -11.94 -28.05
CA ALA A 104 38.27 -11.51 -27.47
C ALA A 104 37.18 -11.38 -28.54
N ALA A 105 35.93 -11.72 -28.19
CA ALA A 105 34.79 -11.75 -29.10
C ALA A 105 33.55 -11.00 -28.57
N SER A 106 33.31 -10.97 -27.27
CA SER A 106 32.19 -10.18 -26.68
C SER A 106 32.54 -9.63 -25.31
N ILE A 107 31.79 -8.58 -24.91
CA ILE A 107 31.94 -7.92 -23.62
C ILE A 107 30.54 -7.67 -23.04
N ALA A 108 30.40 -7.81 -21.71
CA ALA A 108 29.17 -7.55 -20.99
C ALA A 108 29.46 -6.87 -19.66
N VAL A 109 28.71 -5.82 -19.30
CA VAL A 109 28.91 -5.04 -18.10
C VAL A 109 28.02 -5.58 -16.98
N HIS A 110 28.55 -5.65 -15.76
CA HIS A 110 27.79 -6.03 -14.59
C HIS A 110 26.78 -4.93 -14.24
N PRO A 111 25.52 -5.24 -13.96
CA PRO A 111 24.48 -4.24 -13.64
C PRO A 111 24.80 -3.34 -12.44
N GLY A 112 25.62 -3.80 -11.49
CA GLY A 112 26.14 -2.97 -10.39
C GLY A 112 27.25 -1.99 -10.79
N GLY A 113 27.73 -2.01 -12.04
CA GLY A 113 28.75 -1.07 -12.52
C GLY A 113 30.16 -1.26 -11.92
N GLN A 114 30.42 -2.37 -11.24
CA GLN A 114 31.69 -2.60 -10.53
C GLN A 114 32.73 -3.38 -11.32
N ASN A 115 32.29 -4.19 -12.27
CA ASN A 115 33.10 -5.07 -13.09
C ASN A 115 32.47 -5.27 -14.48
N PHE A 116 33.20 -5.91 -15.37
CA PHE A 116 32.70 -6.36 -16.66
C PHE A 116 33.34 -7.70 -17.03
N PHE A 117 32.71 -8.42 -17.96
CA PHE A 117 33.08 -9.75 -18.37
C PHE A 117 33.46 -9.75 -19.85
N ILE A 118 34.43 -10.57 -20.23
CA ILE A 118 34.94 -10.66 -21.61
C ILE A 118 34.97 -12.13 -22.03
N GLU A 119 34.25 -12.46 -23.09
CA GLU A 119 34.33 -13.77 -23.72
C GLU A 119 35.36 -13.74 -24.85
N GLY A 120 36.09 -14.83 -24.99
CA GLY A 120 37.06 -15.01 -26.07
C GLY A 120 37.78 -16.34 -26.04
N LYS A 121 38.86 -16.47 -26.82
CA LYS A 121 39.59 -17.72 -26.95
C LYS A 121 41.07 -17.58 -26.69
N THR A 122 41.66 -18.60 -26.01
CA THR A 122 43.11 -18.81 -25.93
C THR A 122 43.39 -20.16 -26.55
N GLY A 123 43.99 -20.15 -27.76
CA GLY A 123 44.18 -21.39 -28.56
C GLY A 123 42.83 -22.03 -28.89
N PRO A 124 42.62 -23.33 -28.57
CA PRO A 124 41.36 -24.03 -28.85
C PRO A 124 40.29 -23.85 -27.78
N GLN A 125 40.60 -23.18 -26.67
CA GLN A 125 39.69 -23.08 -25.53
C GLN A 125 38.99 -21.73 -25.51
N SER A 126 37.66 -21.75 -25.34
CA SER A 126 36.87 -20.58 -25.02
C SER A 126 36.98 -20.28 -23.51
N GLN A 127 37.08 -19.02 -23.18
CA GLN A 127 37.21 -18.53 -21.80
C GLN A 127 36.29 -17.32 -21.55
N ILE A 128 35.80 -17.19 -20.32
CA ILE A 128 35.18 -15.96 -19.84
C ILE A 128 36.09 -15.38 -18.75
N LEU A 129 36.51 -14.15 -18.95
CA LEU A 129 37.31 -13.38 -18.00
C LEU A 129 36.38 -12.39 -17.25
N VAL A 130 36.62 -12.18 -15.95
CA VAL A 130 36.10 -11.05 -15.22
C VAL A 130 37.17 -10.00 -15.01
N ALA A 131 36.85 -8.74 -15.27
CA ALA A 131 37.72 -7.59 -15.02
C ALA A 131 37.21 -6.82 -13.82
N ASN A 132 38.02 -6.72 -12.77
CA ASN A 132 37.68 -6.03 -11.51
C ASN A 132 38.64 -4.86 -11.29
N LYS A 133 38.16 -3.77 -10.68
CA LYS A 133 38.97 -2.62 -10.32
C LYS A 133 39.58 -2.80 -8.92
N VAL A 134 40.89 -3.08 -8.83
CA VAL A 134 41.61 -3.29 -7.58
C VAL A 134 42.61 -2.13 -7.37
N ASN A 135 42.51 -1.42 -6.26
CA ASN A 135 43.36 -0.26 -5.95
C ASN A 135 43.45 0.78 -7.08
N GLY A 136 42.33 1.02 -7.77
CA GLY A 136 42.25 1.99 -8.86
C GLY A 136 42.67 1.48 -10.25
N SER A 137 43.23 0.28 -10.37
CA SER A 137 43.65 -0.34 -11.61
C SER A 137 42.75 -1.53 -11.96
N TRP A 138 42.49 -1.72 -13.25
CA TRP A 138 41.75 -2.88 -13.74
C TRP A 138 42.66 -4.12 -13.83
N THR A 139 42.16 -5.25 -13.32
CA THR A 139 42.83 -6.56 -13.36
C THR A 139 41.84 -7.60 -13.80
N GLN A 140 42.30 -8.66 -14.43
CA GLN A 140 41.43 -9.72 -14.98
C GLN A 140 41.87 -11.10 -14.51
N HIS A 141 40.88 -12.02 -14.39
CA HIS A 141 41.14 -13.46 -14.21
C HIS A 141 40.04 -14.30 -14.89
N THR A 142 40.35 -15.57 -15.18
CA THR A 142 39.42 -16.50 -15.81
C THR A 142 38.43 -17.05 -14.76
N ILE A 143 37.13 -16.96 -15.06
CA ILE A 143 36.07 -17.56 -14.24
C ILE A 143 35.42 -18.79 -14.90
N TYR A 144 35.56 -18.94 -16.23
CA TYR A 144 35.03 -20.08 -16.96
C TYR A 144 35.96 -20.46 -18.11
N GLN A 145 36.06 -21.78 -18.40
CA GLN A 145 36.88 -22.30 -19.51
C GLN A 145 36.30 -23.61 -20.02
N THR A 146 36.14 -23.72 -21.34
CA THR A 146 35.67 -24.94 -22.05
C THR A 146 36.37 -25.15 -23.37
N ALA A 147 36.33 -26.41 -23.85
CA ALA A 147 36.78 -26.74 -25.21
C ALA A 147 35.70 -26.47 -26.27
N ALA A 148 34.46 -26.22 -25.86
CA ALA A 148 33.39 -25.88 -26.77
C ALA A 148 33.48 -24.41 -27.23
N ASP A 149 32.85 -24.10 -28.37
CA ASP A 149 32.76 -22.73 -28.87
C ASP A 149 31.70 -21.99 -28.08
N VAL A 150 32.11 -20.92 -27.41
CA VAL A 150 31.24 -20.04 -26.65
C VAL A 150 30.99 -18.75 -27.41
N ARG A 151 29.80 -18.19 -27.34
CA ARG A 151 29.41 -16.94 -28.02
C ARG A 151 28.32 -16.20 -27.26
N ARG A 152 28.20 -14.87 -27.53
CA ARG A 152 27.10 -14.01 -27.06
C ARG A 152 26.99 -13.99 -25.55
N LEU A 153 27.89 -13.30 -24.89
CA LEU A 153 27.92 -13.14 -23.47
C LEU A 153 26.88 -12.05 -23.05
N LEU A 154 26.02 -12.39 -22.10
CA LEU A 154 25.09 -11.47 -21.47
C LEU A 154 25.20 -11.56 -19.94
N VAL A 155 24.99 -10.47 -19.23
CA VAL A 155 24.77 -10.48 -17.77
C VAL A 155 23.31 -10.25 -17.50
N ALA A 156 22.71 -11.04 -16.63
CA ALA A 156 21.34 -10.83 -16.22
C ALA A 156 21.18 -9.47 -15.52
N PRO A 157 20.11 -8.71 -15.76
CA PRO A 157 19.95 -7.36 -15.20
C PRO A 157 19.65 -7.37 -13.70
N ARG A 158 19.33 -8.51 -13.11
CA ARG A 158 19.12 -8.73 -11.67
C ARG A 158 19.74 -10.04 -11.21
N PRO A 159 19.99 -10.23 -9.91
CA PRO A 159 20.43 -11.53 -9.39
C PRO A 159 19.29 -12.58 -9.50
N PHE A 160 19.69 -13.84 -9.56
CA PHE A 160 18.84 -15.02 -9.59
C PHE A 160 19.09 -15.86 -8.36
N GLU A 161 18.06 -16.50 -7.86
CA GLU A 161 18.20 -17.51 -6.82
C GLU A 161 19.06 -18.68 -7.35
N ILE A 162 20.09 -19.03 -6.58
CA ILE A 162 21.02 -20.12 -6.90
C ILE A 162 21.01 -21.23 -5.84
N GLY A 163 20.24 -21.07 -4.80
CA GLY A 163 20.08 -22.03 -3.72
C GLY A 163 19.43 -21.41 -2.49
N PHE A 164 19.31 -22.18 -1.45
CA PHE A 164 18.68 -21.80 -0.20
C PHE A 164 19.60 -22.12 0.98
N ASN A 165 19.66 -21.26 1.97
CA ASN A 165 20.42 -21.47 3.20
C ASN A 165 19.46 -21.93 4.31
N ASP A 166 19.37 -23.24 4.55
CA ASP A 166 18.49 -23.84 5.54
C ASP A 166 18.75 -23.36 6.99
N THR A 167 19.94 -22.83 7.26
CA THR A 167 20.31 -22.36 8.61
C THR A 167 19.72 -20.97 8.89
N THR A 168 19.69 -20.12 7.87
CA THR A 168 19.20 -18.74 7.97
C THR A 168 17.80 -18.57 7.37
N ASN A 169 17.27 -19.61 6.76
CA ASN A 169 16.00 -19.60 6.01
C ASN A 169 15.98 -18.51 4.91
N GLN A 170 17.07 -18.38 4.15
CA GLN A 170 17.27 -17.32 3.16
C GLN A 170 17.65 -17.89 1.80
N ALA A 171 17.13 -17.29 0.73
CA ALA A 171 17.58 -17.54 -0.62
C ALA A 171 19.03 -17.07 -0.78
N ILE A 172 19.84 -17.84 -1.49
CA ILE A 172 21.17 -17.45 -1.93
C ILE A 172 21.02 -16.96 -3.36
N GLU A 173 21.31 -15.69 -3.60
CA GLU A 173 21.22 -15.06 -4.91
C GLU A 173 22.60 -14.75 -5.49
N SER A 174 22.71 -14.77 -6.83
CA SER A 174 23.88 -14.33 -7.56
C SER A 174 23.49 -13.81 -8.93
N TYR A 175 24.23 -12.83 -9.44
CA TYR A 175 24.14 -12.51 -10.85
C TYR A 175 24.59 -13.69 -11.68
N ARG A 176 23.96 -13.86 -12.83
CA ARG A 176 24.27 -14.97 -13.75
C ARG A 176 24.69 -14.40 -15.09
N LEU A 177 25.72 -15.00 -15.64
CA LEU A 177 26.20 -14.76 -17.00
C LEU A 177 25.59 -15.80 -17.92
N PHE A 178 25.01 -15.38 -19.01
CA PHE A 178 24.40 -16.24 -20.04
C PHE A 178 25.23 -16.22 -21.30
N PHE A 179 25.40 -17.37 -21.92
CA PHE A 179 26.15 -17.52 -23.17
C PHE A 179 25.65 -18.72 -23.98
N ALA A 180 25.90 -18.71 -25.28
CA ALA A 180 25.69 -19.87 -26.14
C ALA A 180 26.92 -20.78 -26.14
N GLU A 181 26.73 -22.08 -25.86
CA GLU A 181 27.76 -23.11 -25.99
C GLU A 181 27.43 -24.06 -27.16
N ARG A 182 28.37 -24.25 -28.06
CA ARG A 182 28.21 -25.12 -29.24
C ARG A 182 28.27 -26.58 -28.85
N GLN A 183 27.21 -27.32 -29.14
CA GLN A 183 27.11 -28.75 -28.91
C GLN A 183 27.84 -29.56 -30.01
N PRO A 184 28.21 -30.86 -29.78
CA PRO A 184 28.80 -31.72 -30.79
C PRO A 184 27.96 -31.86 -32.07
N SER A 185 26.65 -31.69 -32.00
CA SER A 185 25.73 -31.67 -33.15
C SER A 185 25.90 -30.44 -34.05
N GLY A 186 26.60 -29.40 -33.58
CA GLY A 186 26.74 -28.12 -34.24
C GLY A 186 25.72 -27.08 -33.84
N ALA A 187 24.66 -27.48 -33.14
CA ALA A 187 23.65 -26.58 -32.54
C ALA A 187 24.19 -25.88 -31.28
N TYR A 188 23.50 -24.82 -30.82
CA TYR A 188 23.87 -24.12 -29.61
C TYR A 188 22.89 -24.40 -28.48
N SER A 189 23.40 -24.47 -27.26
CA SER A 189 22.63 -24.41 -26.03
C SER A 189 22.93 -23.12 -25.30
N THR A 190 21.89 -22.43 -24.77
CA THR A 190 22.07 -21.35 -23.81
C THR A 190 22.40 -21.93 -22.45
N ARG A 191 23.54 -21.54 -21.91
CA ARG A 191 24.01 -21.88 -20.57
C ARG A 191 24.17 -20.64 -19.73
N SER A 192 24.22 -20.82 -18.43
CA SER A 192 24.58 -19.72 -17.53
C SER A 192 25.52 -20.20 -16.43
N ILE A 193 26.31 -19.27 -15.91
CA ILE A 193 27.17 -19.47 -14.73
C ILE A 193 26.91 -18.36 -13.73
N THR A 194 27.17 -18.60 -12.45
CA THR A 194 27.24 -17.53 -11.45
C THR A 194 28.42 -16.60 -11.77
N GLU A 195 28.35 -15.36 -11.32
CA GLU A 195 29.36 -14.33 -11.60
C GLU A 195 30.77 -14.68 -11.08
N ASP A 196 30.86 -15.56 -10.08
CA ASP A 196 32.13 -16.16 -9.58
C ASP A 196 32.58 -17.40 -10.33
N GLY A 197 31.77 -17.89 -11.28
CA GLY A 197 32.03 -19.11 -12.07
C GLY A 197 31.87 -20.43 -11.30
N GLN A 198 31.38 -20.43 -10.07
CA GLN A 198 31.35 -21.63 -9.22
C GLN A 198 30.18 -22.57 -9.51
N ARG A 199 29.09 -22.07 -10.07
CA ARG A 199 27.92 -22.87 -10.43
C ARG A 199 27.55 -22.67 -11.89
N GLU A 200 27.19 -23.76 -12.54
CA GLU A 200 26.82 -23.78 -13.94
C GLU A 200 25.43 -24.38 -14.13
N TYR A 201 24.66 -23.79 -15.04
CA TYR A 201 23.30 -24.21 -15.34
C TYR A 201 23.10 -24.29 -16.83
N GLN A 202 22.40 -25.31 -17.31
CA GLN A 202 21.87 -25.33 -18.65
C GLN A 202 20.47 -24.66 -18.63
N VAL A 203 20.24 -23.71 -19.52
CA VAL A 203 19.01 -22.93 -19.56
C VAL A 203 18.04 -23.47 -20.60
N ILE A 204 18.49 -23.58 -21.87
CA ILE A 204 17.68 -24.12 -22.96
C ILE A 204 18.57 -24.62 -24.09
N GLY A 205 18.17 -25.66 -24.84
CA GLY A 205 18.93 -26.20 -25.94
C GLY A 205 18.40 -27.51 -26.50
N PRO A 206 19.17 -28.19 -27.36
CA PRO A 206 18.77 -29.45 -28.01
C PRO A 206 18.54 -30.63 -27.05
N GLN A 207 19.10 -30.58 -25.86
CA GLN A 207 18.80 -31.51 -24.77
C GLN A 207 17.85 -30.86 -23.80
N ALA A 208 16.94 -31.64 -23.20
CA ALA A 208 16.00 -31.11 -22.24
C ALA A 208 16.71 -30.36 -21.13
N THR A 209 16.33 -29.13 -20.93
CA THR A 209 17.01 -28.24 -20.03
C THR A 209 16.06 -27.59 -19.05
N TYR A 210 14.78 -27.75 -19.30
CA TYR A 210 13.75 -27.07 -18.53
C TYR A 210 12.64 -28.04 -18.15
N VAL A 211 12.20 -27.90 -16.91
CA VAL A 211 11.04 -28.59 -16.36
C VAL A 211 10.10 -27.50 -15.87
N LYS A 212 8.93 -27.37 -16.47
CA LYS A 212 7.86 -26.54 -15.90
C LYS A 212 7.58 -27.06 -14.48
N ILE A 213 7.42 -26.18 -13.49
CA ILE A 213 6.84 -26.59 -12.22
C ILE A 213 5.45 -27.13 -12.56
N PRO A 214 5.16 -28.42 -12.37
CA PRO A 214 3.83 -28.94 -12.69
C PRO A 214 2.84 -28.34 -11.69
N ASP A 215 1.64 -27.99 -12.12
CA ASP A 215 0.46 -28.10 -11.28
C ASP A 215 0.44 -29.53 -10.72
N GLU A 216 0.07 -29.73 -9.48
CA GLU A 216 0.28 -30.94 -8.69
C GLU A 216 -0.08 -32.28 -9.39
N ASP A 217 -0.78 -32.23 -10.51
CA ASP A 217 -1.29 -33.37 -11.28
C ASP A 217 -0.64 -33.60 -12.66
N GLU A 218 0.36 -32.80 -13.10
CA GLU A 218 1.01 -32.96 -14.41
C GLU A 218 2.47 -33.41 -14.32
N ASP A 219 2.84 -34.44 -15.07
CA ASP A 219 4.24 -34.84 -15.25
C ASP A 219 5.04 -33.71 -15.94
N PRO A 220 6.22 -33.33 -15.41
CA PRO A 220 7.05 -32.31 -15.99
C PRO A 220 7.49 -32.67 -17.42
N THR A 221 7.04 -31.86 -18.40
CA THR A 221 7.44 -32.05 -19.80
C THR A 221 8.66 -31.23 -20.14
N PRO A 222 9.78 -31.86 -20.49
CA PRO A 222 10.99 -31.12 -20.90
C PRO A 222 10.76 -30.39 -22.22
N ASN A 223 11.23 -29.12 -22.29
CA ASN A 223 11.22 -28.34 -23.52
C ASN A 223 12.53 -28.56 -24.29
N PHE A 224 12.41 -29.06 -25.54
CA PHE A 224 13.51 -29.24 -26.45
C PHE A 224 13.44 -28.21 -27.57
N VAL A 225 14.51 -27.55 -27.85
CA VAL A 225 14.68 -26.67 -29.02
C VAL A 225 15.85 -27.08 -29.87
N SER A 226 15.80 -26.80 -31.15
CA SER A 226 16.87 -27.25 -32.10
C SER A 226 18.18 -26.51 -31.88
N SER A 227 18.15 -25.27 -31.47
CA SER A 227 19.32 -24.42 -31.12
C SER A 227 18.84 -23.21 -30.33
N ALA A 228 19.64 -22.66 -29.41
CA ALA A 228 19.30 -21.49 -28.61
C ALA A 228 20.56 -20.62 -28.38
N LEU A 229 20.52 -19.38 -28.85
CA LEU A 229 21.57 -18.38 -28.63
C LEU A 229 20.95 -17.20 -27.83
N PRO A 230 21.46 -16.88 -26.64
CA PRO A 230 20.90 -15.74 -25.86
C PRO A 230 21.14 -14.44 -26.62
N GLU A 231 20.18 -13.53 -26.55
CA GLU A 231 20.23 -12.27 -27.30
C GLU A 231 20.08 -11.04 -26.41
N SER A 232 19.09 -11.01 -25.50
CA SER A 232 18.83 -9.88 -24.63
C SER A 232 17.98 -10.29 -23.45
N PHE A 233 17.96 -9.44 -22.43
CA PHE A 233 17.04 -9.54 -21.29
C PHE A 233 16.04 -8.40 -21.30
N HIS A 234 14.83 -8.67 -20.80
CA HIS A 234 13.95 -7.61 -20.33
C HIS A 234 14.63 -6.90 -19.14
N PRO A 235 14.55 -5.56 -19.01
CA PRO A 235 15.27 -4.81 -17.98
C PRO A 235 15.00 -5.21 -16.53
N ASP A 236 13.83 -5.77 -16.23
CA ASP A 236 13.48 -6.31 -14.92
C ASP A 236 13.96 -7.76 -14.69
N GLY A 237 14.51 -8.39 -15.72
CA GLY A 237 15.09 -9.74 -15.66
C GLY A 237 14.09 -10.88 -15.70
N HIS A 238 12.80 -10.66 -15.93
CA HIS A 238 11.81 -11.74 -15.97
C HIS A 238 11.81 -12.52 -17.31
N LEU A 239 12.26 -11.90 -18.41
CA LEU A 239 12.30 -12.51 -19.74
C LEU A 239 13.71 -12.56 -20.30
N LEU A 240 14.10 -13.73 -20.80
CA LEU A 240 15.26 -13.91 -21.67
C LEU A 240 14.78 -14.05 -23.12
N ILE A 241 15.32 -13.22 -24.01
CA ILE A 241 15.12 -13.34 -25.45
C ILE A 241 16.30 -14.09 -26.06
N TRP A 242 16.01 -15.03 -26.93
CA TRP A 242 17.01 -15.88 -27.58
C TRP A 242 16.64 -16.16 -29.04
N GLU A 243 17.65 -16.44 -29.86
CA GLU A 243 17.53 -16.80 -31.28
C GLU A 243 17.47 -18.32 -31.42
N ASP A 244 16.46 -18.85 -32.13
CA ASP A 244 16.30 -20.27 -32.42
C ASP A 244 17.18 -20.77 -33.61
N GLY A 245 17.09 -22.07 -33.91
CA GLY A 245 17.84 -22.65 -35.02
C GLY A 245 17.44 -22.16 -36.41
N ASN A 246 16.35 -21.43 -36.56
CA ASN A 246 15.87 -20.79 -37.78
C ASN A 246 16.24 -19.32 -37.87
N GLY A 247 16.92 -18.80 -36.87
CA GLY A 247 17.25 -17.36 -36.77
C GLY A 247 16.06 -16.48 -36.37
N CYS A 248 15.03 -17.03 -35.74
CA CYS A 248 13.88 -16.28 -35.24
C CYS A 248 13.94 -16.10 -33.71
N PHE A 249 13.43 -14.98 -33.22
CA PHE A 249 13.52 -14.65 -31.80
C PHE A 249 12.36 -15.24 -31.01
N GLN A 250 12.70 -15.87 -29.91
CA GLN A 250 11.83 -16.50 -28.95
C GLN A 250 12.04 -15.83 -27.59
N GLN A 251 11.09 -15.96 -26.69
CA GLN A 251 11.22 -15.51 -25.32
C GLN A 251 11.01 -16.66 -24.33
N LEU A 252 11.63 -16.54 -23.17
CA LEU A 252 11.61 -17.51 -22.10
C LEU A 252 11.47 -16.77 -20.77
N ALA A 253 10.35 -16.95 -20.09
CA ALA A 253 10.08 -16.32 -18.81
C ALA A 253 10.74 -17.09 -17.66
N TYR A 254 11.17 -16.37 -16.63
CA TYR A 254 11.74 -16.95 -15.41
C TYR A 254 10.70 -17.00 -14.30
N ALA A 255 10.36 -18.18 -13.86
CA ALA A 255 9.35 -18.47 -12.85
C ALA A 255 10.02 -18.81 -11.49
N GLY A 256 10.68 -17.83 -10.88
CA GLY A 256 11.32 -17.97 -9.56
C GLY A 256 12.55 -18.89 -9.56
N GLN A 257 12.39 -20.21 -9.65
CA GLN A 257 13.49 -21.17 -9.66
C GLN A 257 13.72 -21.80 -11.04
N ASN A 258 12.73 -21.74 -11.93
CA ASN A 258 12.76 -22.40 -13.24
C ASN A 258 12.36 -21.44 -14.37
N TRP A 259 12.62 -21.88 -15.60
CA TRP A 259 12.22 -21.19 -16.81
C TRP A 259 10.93 -21.78 -17.35
N ASP A 260 10.01 -20.96 -17.80
CA ASP A 260 8.73 -21.40 -18.33
C ASP A 260 8.84 -21.90 -19.79
N LYS A 261 7.73 -22.31 -20.36
CA LYS A 261 7.68 -22.80 -21.75
C LYS A 261 8.05 -21.67 -22.73
N PRO A 262 8.94 -21.95 -23.72
CA PRO A 262 9.26 -20.97 -24.76
C PRO A 262 8.04 -20.49 -25.53
N SER A 263 7.99 -19.19 -25.81
CA SER A 263 6.98 -18.57 -26.66
C SER A 263 7.63 -17.70 -27.74
N HIS A 264 6.88 -17.37 -28.79
CA HIS A 264 7.38 -16.46 -29.82
C HIS A 264 7.34 -15.01 -29.34
N VAL A 265 8.36 -14.25 -29.65
CA VAL A 265 8.30 -12.78 -29.55
C VAL A 265 7.22 -12.29 -30.51
N ALA A 266 6.41 -11.33 -30.07
CA ALA A 266 5.32 -10.78 -30.86
C ALA A 266 5.81 -10.25 -32.24
N GLY A 267 5.06 -10.55 -33.29
CA GLY A 267 5.48 -10.26 -34.66
C GLY A 267 6.50 -11.21 -35.25
N ASN A 268 6.98 -12.19 -34.50
CA ASN A 268 7.92 -13.24 -34.91
C ASN A 268 9.13 -12.70 -35.70
N PRO A 269 9.91 -11.73 -35.15
CA PRO A 269 11.04 -11.16 -35.85
C PRO A 269 12.15 -12.22 -36.09
N CYS A 270 12.79 -12.19 -37.27
CA CYS A 270 13.83 -13.13 -37.65
C CYS A 270 15.01 -12.42 -38.30
N GLY A 271 16.22 -12.92 -38.00
CA GLY A 271 17.52 -12.48 -38.57
C GLY A 271 17.98 -11.14 -38.00
N GLY A 272 19.27 -10.93 -37.95
CA GLY A 272 19.89 -9.77 -37.35
C GLY A 272 20.13 -9.89 -35.85
N SER A 273 19.92 -8.85 -35.11
CA SER A 273 20.04 -8.81 -33.65
C SER A 273 18.94 -7.97 -33.02
N LEU A 274 18.71 -8.17 -31.71
CA LEU A 274 17.59 -7.58 -31.00
C LEU A 274 18.00 -7.16 -29.59
N THR A 275 17.51 -6.01 -29.11
CA THR A 275 17.64 -5.58 -27.71
C THR A 275 16.36 -4.98 -27.20
N VAL A 276 16.17 -4.98 -25.88
CA VAL A 276 14.99 -4.38 -25.20
C VAL A 276 15.29 -2.95 -24.81
N THR A 277 14.29 -2.05 -24.94
CA THR A 277 14.43 -0.68 -24.44
C THR A 277 14.53 -0.63 -22.92
N PRO A 278 15.18 0.39 -22.31
CA PRO A 278 15.40 0.43 -20.86
C PRO A 278 14.11 0.44 -20.01
N ASN A 279 13.01 0.93 -20.58
CA ASN A 279 11.68 0.91 -19.92
C ASN A 279 10.89 -0.39 -20.17
N GLY A 280 11.48 -1.38 -20.85
CA GLY A 280 10.80 -2.65 -21.13
C GLY A 280 9.63 -2.55 -22.14
N ALA A 281 9.36 -1.38 -22.71
CA ALA A 281 8.15 -1.15 -23.50
C ALA A 281 8.27 -1.57 -24.98
N ALA A 282 9.49 -1.75 -25.50
CA ALA A 282 9.71 -2.07 -26.91
C ALA A 282 11.00 -2.87 -27.15
N LEU A 283 11.06 -3.50 -28.33
CA LEU A 283 12.23 -4.18 -28.85
C LEU A 283 12.84 -3.36 -29.99
N LEU A 284 14.14 -3.20 -29.95
CA LEU A 284 14.91 -2.65 -31.06
C LEU A 284 15.44 -3.83 -31.89
N HIS A 285 14.95 -3.98 -33.12
CA HIS A 285 15.36 -5.05 -34.02
C HIS A 285 16.15 -4.45 -35.20
N TRP A 286 17.43 -4.81 -35.29
CA TRP A 286 18.28 -4.49 -36.41
C TRP A 286 18.41 -5.68 -37.35
N LYS A 287 18.37 -5.42 -38.64
CA LYS A 287 18.55 -6.44 -39.68
C LYS A 287 19.53 -5.98 -40.72
N SER A 288 20.49 -6.84 -41.04
CA SER A 288 21.52 -6.52 -42.05
C SER A 288 20.90 -6.17 -43.40
N GLY A 289 21.38 -5.08 -44.01
CA GLY A 289 20.92 -4.59 -45.31
C GLY A 289 19.59 -3.82 -45.27
N VAL A 290 19.00 -3.62 -44.11
CA VAL A 290 17.80 -2.78 -43.90
C VAL A 290 18.25 -1.44 -43.30
N PRO A 291 17.94 -0.28 -43.90
CA PRO A 291 18.28 0.99 -43.28
C PRO A 291 17.47 1.20 -41.97
N GLY A 292 18.18 1.59 -40.91
CA GLY A 292 17.58 1.88 -39.62
C GLY A 292 17.30 0.66 -38.73
N VAL A 293 16.47 0.86 -37.71
CA VAL A 293 16.10 -0.14 -36.71
C VAL A 293 14.58 -0.23 -36.70
N ALA A 294 14.03 -1.44 -36.66
CA ALA A 294 12.61 -1.65 -36.42
C ALA A 294 12.35 -1.58 -34.91
N VAL A 295 11.36 -0.80 -34.49
CA VAL A 295 10.83 -0.79 -33.13
C VAL A 295 9.60 -1.68 -33.12
N ILE A 296 9.62 -2.72 -32.34
CA ILE A 296 8.50 -3.66 -32.16
C ILE A 296 7.90 -3.41 -30.78
N SER A 297 6.62 -3.10 -30.75
CA SER A 297 5.87 -2.84 -29.50
C SER A 297 4.41 -3.17 -29.72
N ASP A 298 3.61 -3.07 -28.67
CA ASP A 298 2.15 -3.12 -28.74
C ASP A 298 1.65 -4.38 -29.49
N HIS A 299 1.98 -5.55 -28.96
CA HIS A 299 1.57 -6.87 -29.51
C HIS A 299 2.07 -7.12 -30.94
N GLY A 300 3.29 -6.66 -31.25
CA GLY A 300 3.93 -6.92 -32.53
C GLY A 300 3.77 -5.81 -33.56
N ARG A 301 3.25 -4.67 -33.21
CA ARG A 301 3.24 -3.49 -34.06
C ARG A 301 4.66 -3.04 -34.36
N THR A 302 5.02 -2.93 -35.64
CA THR A 302 6.38 -2.62 -36.06
C THR A 302 6.46 -1.28 -36.75
N ILE A 303 7.42 -0.46 -36.34
CA ILE A 303 7.72 0.83 -37.00
C ILE A 303 9.20 0.97 -37.22
N SER A 304 9.59 1.49 -38.38
CA SER A 304 10.99 1.72 -38.70
C SER A 304 11.49 3.07 -38.18
N MET A 305 12.54 3.05 -37.39
CA MET A 305 13.23 4.22 -36.87
C MET A 305 14.50 4.49 -37.69
N GLN A 306 14.64 5.70 -38.22
CA GLN A 306 15.86 6.13 -38.87
C GLN A 306 16.58 7.15 -38.00
N ALA A 307 17.81 6.87 -37.62
CA ALA A 307 18.62 7.77 -36.80
C ALA A 307 19.45 8.69 -37.66
N GLY A 308 18.96 9.88 -37.95
CA GLY A 308 19.79 11.03 -38.37
C GLY A 308 20.79 10.86 -39.52
N GLY A 309 20.58 9.94 -40.46
CA GLY A 309 21.46 9.68 -41.56
C GLY A 309 22.61 8.68 -41.30
N TYR A 310 22.64 8.08 -40.12
CA TYR A 310 23.59 6.99 -39.81
C TYR A 310 23.02 5.63 -40.23
N GLN A 311 23.90 4.80 -40.76
CA GLN A 311 23.60 3.39 -41.05
C GLN A 311 24.19 2.50 -39.96
N PHE A 312 23.32 1.94 -39.09
CA PHE A 312 23.78 0.98 -38.09
C PHE A 312 24.26 -0.31 -38.72
N VAL A 313 25.32 -0.88 -38.15
CA VAL A 313 25.88 -2.18 -38.53
C VAL A 313 25.60 -3.26 -37.49
N SER A 314 25.05 -2.89 -36.34
CA SER A 314 24.50 -3.76 -35.31
C SER A 314 23.30 -3.10 -34.64
N THR A 315 22.58 -3.84 -33.80
CA THR A 315 21.51 -3.26 -32.97
C THR A 315 22.09 -2.19 -32.05
N PRO A 316 21.54 -0.98 -32.03
CA PRO A 316 21.93 0.00 -31.02
C PRO A 316 21.44 -0.43 -29.63
N SER A 317 22.22 -0.10 -28.60
CA SER A 317 21.86 -0.27 -27.21
C SER A 317 21.31 1.05 -26.66
N SER A 318 20.19 1.00 -25.94
CA SER A 318 19.64 2.17 -25.25
C SER A 318 20.49 2.48 -24.02
N VAL A 319 20.75 3.77 -23.75
CA VAL A 319 21.37 4.15 -22.47
C VAL A 319 20.37 3.97 -21.32
N PRO A 320 20.82 3.62 -20.12
CA PRO A 320 19.92 3.28 -19.00
C PRO A 320 18.96 4.39 -18.58
N ASP A 321 19.34 5.65 -18.76
CA ASP A 321 18.47 6.79 -18.45
C ASP A 321 17.45 7.10 -19.56
N GLY A 322 17.46 6.32 -20.65
CA GLY A 322 16.54 6.46 -21.77
C GLY A 322 16.69 7.71 -22.63
N LYS A 323 17.73 8.53 -22.38
CA LYS A 323 17.93 9.79 -23.11
C LYS A 323 18.68 9.64 -24.43
N GLY A 324 19.06 8.44 -24.80
CA GLY A 324 19.76 8.18 -26.05
C GLY A 324 19.95 6.72 -26.38
N ILE A 325 20.47 6.47 -27.56
CA ILE A 325 20.96 5.17 -28.01
C ILE A 325 22.41 5.27 -28.43
N VAL A 326 23.19 4.23 -28.17
CA VAL A 326 24.57 4.08 -28.65
C VAL A 326 24.58 2.96 -29.68
N GLY A 327 25.17 3.19 -30.83
CA GLY A 327 25.22 2.19 -31.87
C GLY A 327 26.51 2.22 -32.71
N LEU A 328 26.90 1.07 -33.16
CA LEU A 328 27.99 0.97 -34.15
C LEU A 328 27.48 1.32 -35.54
N VAL A 329 28.12 2.25 -36.22
CA VAL A 329 27.76 2.73 -37.55
C VAL A 329 28.93 2.59 -38.53
N GLU A 330 28.59 2.51 -39.80
CA GLU A 330 29.57 2.61 -40.90
C GLU A 330 29.45 3.96 -41.59
N LYS A 331 30.59 4.66 -41.76
CA LYS A 331 30.68 5.95 -42.43
C LYS A 331 31.92 5.95 -43.30
N ALA A 332 31.71 6.08 -44.62
CA ALA A 332 32.81 6.11 -45.61
C ALA A 332 33.80 4.91 -45.54
N GLY A 333 33.31 3.72 -45.15
CA GLY A 333 34.10 2.51 -44.98
C GLY A 333 34.89 2.39 -43.67
N ALA A 334 34.65 3.29 -42.73
CA ALA A 334 35.19 3.22 -41.37
C ALA A 334 34.02 3.01 -40.34
N GLN A 335 34.28 2.18 -39.33
CA GLN A 335 33.35 2.02 -38.22
C GLN A 335 33.52 3.13 -37.17
N ALA A 336 32.42 3.63 -36.65
CA ALA A 336 32.40 4.58 -35.53
C ALA A 336 31.32 4.20 -34.56
N LEU A 337 31.50 4.48 -33.26
CA LEU A 337 30.45 4.39 -32.28
C LEU A 337 29.75 5.77 -32.22
N VAL A 338 28.43 5.80 -32.23
CA VAL A 338 27.64 7.03 -32.25
C VAL A 338 26.60 7.00 -31.11
N TYR A 339 26.57 8.08 -30.36
CA TYR A 339 25.46 8.35 -29.44
C TYR A 339 24.42 9.24 -30.14
N VAL A 340 23.18 8.79 -30.19
CA VAL A 340 22.05 9.54 -30.73
C VAL A 340 21.11 9.88 -29.59
N PRO A 341 20.98 11.17 -29.22
CA PRO A 341 20.05 11.57 -28.17
C PRO A 341 18.60 11.37 -28.62
N ILE A 342 17.78 10.84 -27.71
CA ILE A 342 16.33 10.63 -27.89
C ILE A 342 15.60 11.13 -26.65
N GLU A 343 14.32 11.49 -26.81
CA GLU A 343 13.46 11.84 -25.68
C GLU A 343 12.29 10.87 -25.65
N VAL A 344 12.24 10.06 -24.58
CA VAL A 344 11.16 9.10 -24.33
C VAL A 344 10.65 9.32 -22.92
N PRO A 345 9.35 9.59 -22.72
CA PRO A 345 8.77 9.71 -21.37
C PRO A 345 8.94 8.43 -20.56
N LEU A 346 9.35 8.55 -19.31
CA LEU A 346 9.58 7.41 -18.41
C LEU A 346 10.57 6.37 -18.95
N ALA A 347 11.48 6.76 -19.81
CA ALA A 347 12.43 5.84 -20.45
C ALA A 347 13.37 5.13 -19.46
N ASP A 348 13.63 5.75 -18.32
CA ASP A 348 14.42 5.23 -17.22
C ASP A 348 13.61 4.46 -16.15
N VAL A 349 12.29 4.31 -16.36
CA VAL A 349 11.39 3.55 -15.47
C VAL A 349 11.17 2.17 -16.06
N ILE A 350 11.80 1.16 -15.47
CA ILE A 350 11.96 -0.18 -16.07
C ILE A 350 10.65 -0.97 -16.23
N ASN A 351 9.63 -0.65 -15.46
CA ASN A 351 8.36 -1.37 -15.40
C ASN A 351 7.12 -0.48 -15.64
N ALA A 352 7.29 0.70 -16.22
CA ALA A 352 6.17 1.62 -16.48
C ALA A 352 5.05 0.99 -17.34
N TRP A 353 5.39 0.04 -18.21
CA TRP A 353 4.45 -0.70 -19.04
C TRP A 353 3.42 -1.52 -18.23
N MET A 354 3.76 -1.94 -17.00
CA MET A 354 2.87 -2.69 -16.12
C MET A 354 1.76 -1.83 -15.50
N PHE A 355 2.01 -0.53 -15.37
CA PHE A 355 1.19 0.36 -14.55
C PHE A 355 0.26 1.27 -15.34
N THR A 356 0.55 1.57 -16.61
CA THR A 356 -0.30 2.49 -17.36
C THR A 356 -0.19 2.38 -18.86
N GLN A 357 -1.33 2.58 -19.53
CA GLN A 357 -1.45 2.81 -20.96
C GLN A 357 -1.93 4.25 -21.26
N ASP A 358 -2.35 5.03 -20.26
CA ASP A 358 -2.91 6.35 -20.41
C ASP A 358 -1.85 7.47 -20.36
N ALA A 359 -2.05 8.51 -21.18
CA ALA A 359 -1.17 9.66 -21.23
C ALA A 359 -1.25 10.55 -19.97
N ALA A 360 -2.41 10.61 -19.32
CA ALA A 360 -2.59 11.38 -18.10
C ALA A 360 -1.83 10.74 -16.93
N ASP A 361 -1.90 9.43 -16.78
CA ASP A 361 -1.17 8.67 -15.75
C ASP A 361 0.34 8.82 -15.93
N ARG A 362 0.84 8.69 -17.18
CA ARG A 362 2.26 8.94 -17.48
C ARG A 362 2.72 10.34 -17.11
N ASN A 363 1.87 11.34 -17.37
CA ASN A 363 2.17 12.71 -16.95
C ASN A 363 2.23 12.81 -15.41
N SER A 364 1.36 12.11 -14.69
CA SER A 364 1.37 12.07 -13.21
C SER A 364 2.65 11.45 -12.66
N TYR A 365 3.11 10.33 -13.20
CA TYR A 365 4.42 9.74 -12.83
C TYR A 365 5.59 10.69 -13.11
N THR A 366 5.52 11.49 -14.18
CA THR A 366 6.57 12.43 -14.53
C THR A 366 6.56 13.69 -13.65
N THR A 367 5.38 14.22 -13.33
CA THR A 367 5.21 15.53 -12.66
C THR A 367 5.05 15.42 -11.15
N SER A 368 4.35 14.38 -10.68
CA SER A 368 4.04 14.14 -9.27
C SER A 368 4.85 13.00 -8.65
N GLY A 369 5.57 12.24 -9.46
CA GLY A 369 6.31 11.06 -9.05
C GLY A 369 5.43 9.83 -8.81
N GLY A 370 4.11 9.93 -8.98
CA GLY A 370 3.17 8.86 -8.73
C GLY A 370 1.72 9.29 -8.89
N LEU A 371 0.80 8.39 -8.57
CA LEU A 371 -0.66 8.63 -8.57
C LEU A 371 -1.37 7.66 -7.62
N LEU A 372 -2.66 7.87 -7.43
CA LEU A 372 -3.55 6.99 -6.67
C LEU A 372 -4.57 6.34 -7.61
N ARG A 373 -5.03 5.12 -7.27
CA ARG A 373 -6.12 4.42 -7.97
C ARG A 373 -7.19 3.98 -6.99
N THR A 374 -8.43 4.03 -7.42
CA THR A 374 -9.52 3.37 -6.69
C THR A 374 -9.44 1.87 -6.90
N THR A 375 -9.76 1.09 -5.86
CA THR A 375 -9.78 -0.37 -5.88
C THR A 375 -11.16 -0.88 -5.50
N ASP A 376 -11.44 -2.13 -5.82
CA ASP A 376 -12.62 -2.85 -5.33
C ASP A 376 -12.29 -3.68 -4.07
N GLU A 377 -11.02 -3.66 -3.63
CA GLU A 377 -10.56 -4.40 -2.45
C GLU A 377 -11.16 -3.80 -1.17
N ASP A 378 -11.49 -4.67 -0.22
CA ASP A 378 -12.11 -4.28 1.04
C ASP A 378 -11.10 -4.13 2.18
N GLN A 379 -9.87 -4.64 2.03
CA GLN A 379 -8.81 -4.61 3.04
C GLN A 379 -7.49 -4.09 2.46
N MET A 380 -6.66 -3.47 3.32
CA MET A 380 -5.36 -2.96 2.88
C MET A 380 -4.38 -4.06 2.46
N TYR A 381 -4.40 -5.20 3.14
CA TYR A 381 -3.48 -6.30 2.86
C TYR A 381 -3.78 -6.98 1.51
N GLU A 382 -5.03 -6.95 1.02
CA GLU A 382 -5.43 -7.53 -0.26
C GLU A 382 -4.68 -6.89 -1.45
N LEU A 383 -4.27 -5.63 -1.34
CA LEU A 383 -3.45 -4.97 -2.35
C LEU A 383 -2.02 -5.50 -2.44
N TYR A 384 -1.59 -6.31 -1.48
CA TYR A 384 -0.30 -7.01 -1.48
C TYR A 384 -0.42 -8.48 -1.87
N ASP A 385 -1.61 -8.93 -2.27
CA ASP A 385 -1.81 -10.26 -2.81
C ASP A 385 -1.17 -10.41 -4.19
N THR A 386 -0.75 -11.64 -4.51
CA THR A 386 -0.16 -11.93 -5.81
C THR A 386 -1.19 -11.79 -6.92
N GLU A 387 -0.93 -10.88 -7.85
CA GLU A 387 -1.83 -10.56 -8.96
C GLU A 387 -2.09 -11.73 -9.91
N SER A 388 -1.22 -12.75 -9.90
CA SER A 388 -1.44 -13.98 -10.66
C SER A 388 -2.74 -14.68 -10.30
N TYR A 389 -3.12 -14.69 -9.03
CA TYR A 389 -4.38 -15.29 -8.58
C TYR A 389 -5.59 -14.40 -8.92
N ALA A 390 -5.57 -13.14 -8.50
CA ALA A 390 -6.66 -12.19 -8.73
C ALA A 390 -6.95 -11.97 -10.23
N CYS A 391 -5.91 -12.01 -11.07
CA CYS A 391 -6.02 -11.75 -12.51
C CYS A 391 -6.28 -13.00 -13.35
N GLY A 392 -6.34 -14.19 -12.74
CA GLY A 392 -6.48 -15.46 -13.48
C GLY A 392 -5.34 -15.73 -14.46
N ARG A 393 -4.18 -15.10 -14.23
CA ARG A 393 -2.99 -15.22 -15.06
C ARG A 393 -1.95 -16.05 -14.31
N PHE A 394 -1.92 -17.32 -14.61
CA PHE A 394 -0.96 -18.28 -14.05
C PHE A 394 0.27 -18.46 -14.94
N ASP A 395 0.50 -17.53 -15.87
CA ASP A 395 1.68 -17.55 -16.73
C ASP A 395 2.80 -16.70 -16.12
N SER A 396 4.02 -17.20 -16.21
CA SER A 396 5.23 -16.53 -15.74
C SER A 396 5.67 -15.34 -16.62
N ALA A 397 4.98 -15.10 -17.73
CA ALA A 397 5.28 -13.99 -18.62
C ALA A 397 4.72 -12.64 -18.09
N THR A 398 3.79 -12.68 -17.14
CA THR A 398 3.23 -11.47 -16.52
C THR A 398 3.69 -11.40 -15.06
N PRO A 399 4.78 -10.67 -14.76
CA PRO A 399 5.28 -10.55 -13.39
C PRO A 399 4.32 -9.74 -12.53
N THR A 400 4.32 -10.04 -11.23
CA THR A 400 3.63 -9.24 -10.21
C THR A 400 4.28 -7.86 -10.10
N ARG A 401 3.46 -6.81 -9.92
CA ARG A 401 3.96 -5.47 -9.66
C ARG A 401 4.70 -5.40 -8.32
N PRO A 402 5.86 -4.73 -8.23
CA PRO A 402 6.64 -4.67 -6.97
C PRO A 402 5.90 -3.87 -5.89
N TYR A 403 6.10 -4.26 -4.63
CA TYR A 403 5.37 -3.70 -3.49
C TYR A 403 6.05 -2.48 -2.87
N LEU A 404 5.23 -1.54 -2.41
CA LEU A 404 5.61 -0.42 -1.56
C LEU A 404 5.01 -0.63 -0.17
N VAL A 405 5.86 -0.89 0.82
CA VAL A 405 5.40 -0.95 2.22
C VAL A 405 5.06 0.44 2.69
N THR A 406 3.80 0.68 3.06
CA THR A 406 3.29 1.98 3.48
C THR A 406 3.10 2.07 4.99
N THR A 407 3.16 3.27 5.54
CA THR A 407 2.79 3.53 6.94
C THR A 407 1.31 3.27 7.20
N ASP A 408 0.46 3.35 6.17
CA ASP A 408 -0.99 3.17 6.26
C ASP A 408 -1.39 1.77 6.73
N ILE A 409 -0.73 0.71 6.25
CA ILE A 409 -1.01 -0.65 6.69
C ILE A 409 -0.72 -0.83 8.18
N PHE A 410 0.31 -0.15 8.71
CA PHE A 410 0.61 -0.17 10.14
C PHE A 410 -0.36 0.70 10.96
N TRP A 411 -0.87 1.79 10.41
CA TRP A 411 -1.93 2.56 11.04
C TRP A 411 -3.24 1.76 11.15
N GLU A 412 -3.55 0.92 10.17
CA GLU A 412 -4.69 -0.01 10.25
C GLU A 412 -4.49 -1.04 11.37
N LEU A 413 -3.29 -1.59 11.51
CA LEU A 413 -2.96 -2.50 12.63
C LEU A 413 -3.06 -1.79 13.99
N VAL A 414 -2.66 -0.51 14.09
CA VAL A 414 -2.87 0.31 15.31
C VAL A 414 -4.36 0.41 15.63
N ALA A 415 -5.18 0.75 14.63
CA ALA A 415 -6.63 0.89 14.81
C ALA A 415 -7.27 -0.42 15.29
N SER A 416 -6.94 -1.53 14.65
CA SER A 416 -7.47 -2.85 14.99
C SER A 416 -7.02 -3.31 16.38
N ALA A 417 -5.74 -3.12 16.72
CA ALA A 417 -5.19 -3.49 18.03
C ALA A 417 -5.79 -2.66 19.18
N TYR A 418 -5.92 -1.33 18.97
CA TYR A 418 -6.52 -0.43 19.94
C TYR A 418 -7.99 -0.77 20.19
N GLU A 419 -8.78 -0.89 19.12
CA GLU A 419 -10.21 -1.19 19.19
C GLU A 419 -10.45 -2.56 19.84
N GLY A 420 -9.72 -3.60 19.43
CA GLY A 420 -9.83 -4.93 20.03
C GLY A 420 -9.49 -4.95 21.52
N ALA A 421 -8.41 -4.29 21.94
CA ALA A 421 -8.04 -4.18 23.35
C ALA A 421 -9.05 -3.35 24.15
N PHE A 422 -9.58 -2.28 23.57
CA PHE A 422 -10.57 -1.40 24.22
C PHE A 422 -11.90 -2.14 24.45
N ILE A 423 -12.38 -2.90 23.47
CA ILE A 423 -13.58 -3.73 23.59
C ILE A 423 -13.43 -4.77 24.72
N VAL A 424 -12.28 -5.45 24.81
CA VAL A 424 -12.01 -6.40 25.91
C VAL A 424 -12.09 -5.69 27.26
N GLN A 425 -11.49 -4.52 27.38
CA GLN A 425 -11.53 -3.70 28.59
C GLN A 425 -12.96 -3.28 28.96
N GLU A 426 -13.75 -2.86 28.00
CA GLU A 426 -15.15 -2.50 28.24
C GLU A 426 -15.97 -3.69 28.69
N ARG A 427 -15.91 -4.80 27.97
CA ARG A 427 -16.71 -6.00 28.29
C ARG A 427 -16.34 -6.62 29.65
N GLN A 428 -15.05 -6.66 29.98
CA GLN A 428 -14.58 -7.33 31.21
C GLN A 428 -14.59 -6.41 32.45
N GLN A 429 -14.54 -5.08 32.27
CA GLN A 429 -14.52 -4.15 33.39
C GLN A 429 -15.61 -3.07 33.33
N ALA A 430 -15.67 -2.28 32.26
CA ALA A 430 -16.51 -1.08 32.23
C ALA A 430 -17.99 -1.42 32.32
N MET A 431 -18.52 -2.30 31.49
CA MET A 431 -19.92 -2.67 31.47
C MET A 431 -20.42 -3.28 32.81
N PRO A 432 -19.73 -4.28 33.40
CA PRO A 432 -20.12 -4.81 34.70
C PRO A 432 -20.08 -3.75 35.82
N ALA A 433 -19.07 -2.88 35.83
CA ALA A 433 -18.94 -1.84 36.84
C ALA A 433 -20.04 -0.75 36.66
N PHE A 434 -20.39 -0.40 35.42
CA PHE A 434 -21.48 0.54 35.13
C PHE A 434 -22.83 0.04 35.64
N TRP A 435 -23.24 -1.16 35.32
CA TRP A 435 -24.53 -1.71 35.78
C TRP A 435 -24.56 -1.87 37.28
N ALA A 436 -23.44 -2.29 37.92
CA ALA A 436 -23.33 -2.32 39.37
C ALA A 436 -23.47 -0.90 40.01
N PHE A 437 -22.96 0.13 39.33
CA PHE A 437 -23.13 1.52 39.74
C PHE A 437 -24.59 1.98 39.55
N VAL A 438 -25.19 1.74 38.37
CA VAL A 438 -26.60 2.13 38.08
C VAL A 438 -27.55 1.55 39.12
N ASP A 439 -27.43 0.26 39.42
CA ASP A 439 -28.26 -0.41 40.39
C ASP A 439 -28.10 0.20 41.82
N ALA A 440 -26.87 0.41 42.26
CA ALA A 440 -26.60 0.98 43.58
C ALA A 440 -27.08 2.44 43.70
N ALA A 441 -26.85 3.25 42.66
CA ALA A 441 -27.32 4.65 42.60
C ALA A 441 -28.86 4.72 42.62
N ARG A 442 -29.51 3.89 41.78
CA ARG A 442 -30.96 3.78 41.73
C ARG A 442 -31.56 3.43 43.11
N GLN A 443 -31.04 2.43 43.81
CA GLN A 443 -31.51 2.05 45.14
C GLN A 443 -31.31 3.16 46.15
N SER A 444 -30.15 3.81 46.16
CA SER A 444 -29.86 4.93 47.07
C SER A 444 -30.75 6.15 46.83
N LEU A 445 -30.94 6.52 45.56
CA LEU A 445 -31.77 7.67 45.19
C LEU A 445 -33.26 7.43 45.49
N ASN A 446 -33.76 6.23 45.25
CA ASN A 446 -35.14 5.86 45.63
C ASN A 446 -35.39 5.87 47.14
N ALA A 447 -34.38 5.58 47.94
CA ALA A 447 -34.44 5.60 49.39
C ALA A 447 -34.35 7.04 49.99
N SER A 448 -33.46 7.86 49.40
CA SER A 448 -33.12 9.19 49.94
C SER A 448 -33.93 10.35 49.33
N ALA A 449 -34.23 10.26 48.03
CA ALA A 449 -34.91 11.34 47.26
C ALA A 449 -35.83 10.75 46.17
N PRO A 450 -36.88 9.96 46.55
CA PRO A 450 -37.76 9.32 45.58
C PRO A 450 -38.46 10.38 44.74
N GLY A 451 -38.47 10.17 43.40
CA GLY A 451 -39.08 11.10 42.44
C GLY A 451 -38.22 12.32 42.09
N SER A 452 -36.99 12.42 42.60
CA SER A 452 -36.03 13.41 42.10
C SER A 452 -35.69 13.13 40.65
N THR A 453 -35.27 14.16 39.89
CA THR A 453 -34.90 14.04 38.49
C THR A 453 -33.86 12.91 38.25
N TRP A 454 -32.85 12.82 39.11
CA TRP A 454 -31.86 11.74 39.05
C TRP A 454 -32.45 10.38 39.44
N ALA A 455 -33.39 10.30 40.38
CA ALA A 455 -34.07 9.01 40.67
C ALA A 455 -34.88 8.54 39.44
N VAL A 456 -35.56 9.47 38.75
CA VAL A 456 -36.28 9.18 37.50
C VAL A 456 -35.32 8.72 36.42
N ALA A 457 -34.18 9.39 36.22
CA ALA A 457 -33.17 9.04 35.20
C ALA A 457 -32.57 7.64 35.43
N PHE A 458 -32.10 7.33 36.66
CA PHE A 458 -31.54 6.02 36.97
C PHE A 458 -32.60 4.90 36.95
N ASN A 459 -33.87 5.18 37.32
CA ASN A 459 -34.95 4.19 37.15
C ASN A 459 -35.28 3.95 35.66
N ALA A 460 -35.21 4.96 34.82
CA ALA A 460 -35.47 4.86 33.40
C ALA A 460 -34.37 4.00 32.72
N VAL A 461 -33.09 4.28 33.01
CA VAL A 461 -31.95 3.50 32.51
C VAL A 461 -32.03 2.05 32.96
N ALA A 462 -32.23 1.78 34.24
CA ALA A 462 -32.38 0.40 34.75
C ALA A 462 -33.66 -0.32 34.23
N GLY A 463 -34.64 0.39 33.74
CA GLY A 463 -35.86 -0.15 33.15
C GLY A 463 -35.85 -0.30 31.64
N SER A 464 -34.86 0.27 30.95
CA SER A 464 -34.84 0.27 29.48
C SER A 464 -34.63 -1.13 28.90
N GLU A 465 -33.82 -1.98 29.55
CA GLU A 465 -33.58 -3.37 29.16
C GLU A 465 -34.85 -4.24 29.06
N SER A 466 -35.86 -3.96 29.90
CA SER A 466 -37.11 -4.76 29.98
C SER A 466 -38.38 -4.01 29.49
N ALA A 467 -38.25 -2.82 28.88
CA ALA A 467 -39.36 -2.00 28.52
C ALA A 467 -40.10 -2.48 27.26
N THR A 468 -41.09 -3.33 27.43
CA THR A 468 -41.84 -3.94 26.30
C THR A 468 -43.09 -3.18 25.88
N ASN A 469 -43.66 -2.24 26.70
CA ASN A 469 -44.88 -1.51 26.37
C ASN A 469 -45.08 -0.22 27.23
N ALA A 470 -44.75 0.92 26.68
CA ALA A 470 -44.96 2.21 27.36
C ALA A 470 -46.43 2.70 27.31
N ALA A 471 -47.23 2.21 26.40
CA ALA A 471 -48.60 2.69 26.19
C ALA A 471 -49.52 2.55 27.43
N ASN A 472 -49.11 1.78 28.44
CA ASN A 472 -49.88 1.52 29.66
C ASN A 472 -49.20 1.97 30.97
N SER A 473 -48.04 2.69 30.91
CA SER A 473 -47.35 3.07 32.12
C SER A 473 -47.73 4.51 32.52
N SER A 474 -48.40 4.64 33.67
CA SER A 474 -48.69 5.93 34.32
C SER A 474 -47.46 6.52 35.05
N ASN A 475 -46.28 5.94 34.93
CA ASN A 475 -45.04 6.33 35.62
C ASN A 475 -44.07 6.98 34.67
N ALA A 476 -43.57 8.17 35.00
CA ALA A 476 -42.63 8.95 34.20
C ALA A 476 -41.35 8.16 33.85
N SER A 477 -40.80 7.38 34.76
CA SER A 477 -39.63 6.55 34.52
C SER A 477 -39.85 5.46 33.46
N SER A 478 -41.06 4.90 33.36
CA SER A 478 -41.35 3.83 32.41
C SER A 478 -41.55 4.33 30.98
N ALA A 479 -42.12 5.55 30.83
CA ALA A 479 -42.23 6.22 29.53
C ALA A 479 -40.82 6.59 29.00
N GLU A 480 -39.98 7.15 29.85
CA GLU A 480 -38.62 7.52 29.57
C GLU A 480 -37.76 6.27 29.20
N ALA A 481 -37.90 5.18 29.96
CA ALA A 481 -37.22 3.89 29.67
C ALA A 481 -37.53 3.37 28.27
N LEU A 482 -38.79 3.50 27.81
CA LEU A 482 -39.14 3.07 26.45
C LEU A 482 -38.53 3.96 25.40
N HIS A 483 -38.49 5.28 25.58
CA HIS A 483 -37.86 6.18 24.64
C HIS A 483 -36.33 5.91 24.53
N ILE A 484 -35.67 5.65 25.67
CA ILE A 484 -34.27 5.21 25.72
C ILE A 484 -34.09 3.90 24.91
N GLN A 485 -34.95 2.90 25.18
CA GLN A 485 -34.87 1.62 24.48
C GLN A 485 -35.06 1.79 22.96
N GLN A 486 -36.08 2.55 22.55
CA GLN A 486 -36.37 2.77 21.14
C GLN A 486 -35.31 3.62 20.42
N ALA A 487 -34.65 4.53 21.12
CA ALA A 487 -33.66 5.47 20.58
C ALA A 487 -34.15 6.19 19.31
N GLN A 488 -35.39 6.64 19.29
CA GLN A 488 -36.04 7.24 18.12
C GLN A 488 -37.02 8.34 18.51
N GLY A 489 -37.04 9.39 17.71
CA GLY A 489 -38.04 10.47 17.81
C GLY A 489 -37.76 11.47 18.93
N THR A 490 -38.46 12.60 18.87
CA THR A 490 -38.38 13.69 19.86
C THR A 490 -39.61 13.69 20.75
N PHE A 491 -39.42 13.58 22.07
CA PHE A 491 -40.48 13.51 23.06
C PHE A 491 -40.19 14.39 24.26
N ASP A 492 -41.25 14.86 24.95
CA ASP A 492 -41.09 15.59 26.21
C ASP A 492 -40.50 14.69 27.30
N SER A 493 -39.33 15.03 27.80
CA SER A 493 -38.62 14.30 28.81
C SER A 493 -38.77 14.90 30.19
N PRO A 494 -39.23 14.13 31.19
CA PRO A 494 -39.32 14.60 32.58
C PRO A 494 -37.93 14.82 33.21
N VAL A 495 -36.86 14.22 32.64
CA VAL A 495 -35.50 14.39 33.11
C VAL A 495 -34.88 15.67 32.56
N PHE A 496 -35.06 15.95 31.30
CA PHE A 496 -34.49 17.15 30.66
C PHE A 496 -35.40 18.40 30.86
N GLY A 497 -36.67 18.22 31.28
CA GLY A 497 -37.65 19.32 31.44
C GLY A 497 -38.05 20.01 30.13
N LYS A 498 -37.74 19.41 29.00
CA LYS A 498 -38.01 19.86 27.63
C LYS A 498 -38.07 18.67 26.68
N ALA A 499 -38.50 18.91 25.46
CA ALA A 499 -38.39 17.93 24.40
C ALA A 499 -36.92 17.52 24.21
N PHE A 500 -36.67 16.20 24.16
CA PHE A 500 -35.36 15.58 23.90
C PHE A 500 -35.45 14.67 22.68
N ASP A 501 -34.45 14.75 21.84
CA ASP A 501 -34.38 13.91 20.67
C ASP A 501 -33.67 12.61 21.04
N PHE A 502 -34.44 11.54 21.19
CA PHE A 502 -33.91 10.22 21.56
C PHE A 502 -33.14 9.54 20.40
N THR A 503 -33.19 10.08 19.19
CA THR A 503 -32.35 9.59 18.09
C THR A 503 -30.87 9.79 18.38
N GLU A 504 -30.50 10.71 19.24
CA GLU A 504 -29.13 10.90 19.76
C GLU A 504 -28.58 9.63 20.44
N LEU A 505 -29.46 8.78 20.99
CA LEU A 505 -29.11 7.55 21.69
C LEU A 505 -28.93 6.34 20.76
N THR A 506 -29.07 6.52 19.45
CA THR A 506 -28.91 5.41 18.49
C THR A 506 -27.52 4.80 18.62
N PRO A 507 -27.40 3.49 18.94
CA PRO A 507 -26.11 2.84 19.04
C PRO A 507 -25.33 2.89 17.73
N ARG A 508 -24.02 3.02 17.83
CA ARG A 508 -23.10 3.16 16.69
C ARG A 508 -21.84 2.39 17.04
N GLY A 509 -20.99 2.19 16.05
CA GLY A 509 -19.80 1.50 16.33
C GLY A 509 -20.01 0.03 16.64
N TYR A 510 -19.03 -0.59 17.09
CA TYR A 510 -19.11 -1.94 17.60
C TYR A 510 -20.20 -2.11 18.68
N TYR A 511 -20.78 -1.01 19.22
CA TYR A 511 -21.94 -1.08 20.12
C TYR A 511 -23.23 -1.53 19.41
N THR A 512 -23.28 -1.56 18.08
CA THR A 512 -24.42 -2.14 17.34
C THR A 512 -24.39 -3.68 17.36
N ALA A 513 -23.28 -4.29 17.71
CA ALA A 513 -23.00 -5.70 17.53
C ALA A 513 -23.85 -6.64 18.41
N THR A 514 -24.03 -6.30 19.69
CA THR A 514 -24.83 -7.12 20.61
C THR A 514 -25.88 -6.32 21.35
N PRO A 515 -27.00 -6.93 21.77
CA PRO A 515 -28.02 -6.24 22.55
C PRO A 515 -27.49 -5.59 23.84
N GLU A 516 -26.54 -6.27 24.54
CA GLU A 516 -25.94 -5.77 25.78
C GLU A 516 -25.12 -4.50 25.52
N MET A 517 -24.37 -4.47 24.40
CA MET A 517 -23.57 -3.30 24.01
C MET A 517 -24.49 -2.14 23.59
N GLN A 518 -25.57 -2.43 22.86
CA GLN A 518 -26.56 -1.43 22.48
C GLN A 518 -27.21 -0.77 23.71
N GLU A 519 -27.59 -1.59 24.68
CA GLU A 519 -28.19 -1.08 25.94
C GLU A 519 -27.15 -0.26 26.73
N TYR A 520 -25.93 -0.72 26.84
CA TYR A 520 -24.84 -0.01 27.48
C TYR A 520 -24.61 1.37 26.83
N PHE A 521 -24.50 1.42 25.51
CA PHE A 521 -24.34 2.68 24.76
C PHE A 521 -25.44 3.68 25.07
N LYS A 522 -26.71 3.27 24.92
CA LYS A 522 -27.88 4.13 25.19
C LYS A 522 -27.87 4.64 26.60
N ALA A 523 -27.59 3.78 27.58
CA ALA A 523 -27.59 4.10 29.00
C ALA A 523 -26.49 5.09 29.38
N VAL A 524 -25.26 4.87 28.93
CA VAL A 524 -24.12 5.77 29.16
C VAL A 524 -24.38 7.13 28.51
N HIS A 525 -24.77 7.12 27.23
CA HIS A 525 -25.01 8.34 26.46
C HIS A 525 -26.14 9.17 27.06
N TYR A 526 -27.23 8.52 27.46
CA TYR A 526 -28.35 9.18 28.14
C TYR A 526 -27.93 9.85 29.47
N LEU A 527 -27.24 9.11 30.36
CA LEU A 527 -26.82 9.67 31.67
C LEU A 527 -25.76 10.76 31.49
N THR A 528 -24.88 10.65 30.52
CA THR A 528 -23.87 11.68 30.21
C THR A 528 -24.52 12.95 29.70
N THR A 529 -25.49 12.85 28.79
CA THR A 529 -26.26 13.99 28.27
C THR A 529 -27.11 14.62 29.38
N ALA A 530 -27.70 13.80 30.27
CA ALA A 530 -28.40 14.30 31.42
C ALA A 530 -27.47 15.14 32.33
N ALA A 531 -26.27 14.66 32.63
CA ALA A 531 -25.31 15.39 33.47
C ALA A 531 -24.80 16.69 32.83
N ALA A 532 -24.75 16.75 31.52
CA ALA A 532 -24.41 17.99 30.81
C ALA A 532 -25.58 19.00 30.79
N THR A 533 -26.81 18.56 30.95
CA THR A 533 -28.04 19.37 30.82
C THR A 533 -28.64 19.77 32.16
N ILE A 534 -28.61 18.88 33.14
CA ILE A 534 -29.20 19.11 34.49
C ILE A 534 -28.10 19.13 35.56
N ASP A 535 -28.36 19.77 36.69
CA ASP A 535 -27.39 19.84 37.79
C ASP A 535 -27.03 18.44 38.33
N ALA A 536 -25.78 18.04 38.18
CA ALA A 536 -25.22 16.77 38.66
C ALA A 536 -24.77 16.85 40.14
N THR A 537 -24.73 18.03 40.77
CA THR A 537 -24.28 18.23 42.16
C THR A 537 -25.03 17.34 43.18
N PRO A 538 -26.33 17.06 43.05
CA PRO A 538 -27.04 16.15 43.96
C PRO A 538 -26.41 14.75 44.04
N LEU A 539 -25.72 14.29 43.00
CA LEU A 539 -25.05 12.98 42.96
C LEU A 539 -23.85 12.90 43.91
N ASN A 540 -23.33 14.04 44.36
CA ASN A 540 -22.26 14.08 45.39
C ASN A 540 -22.74 13.54 46.74
N SER A 541 -24.07 13.55 47.00
CA SER A 541 -24.64 13.01 48.24
C SER A 541 -24.83 11.50 48.26
N LEU A 542 -24.53 10.80 47.17
CA LEU A 542 -24.53 9.33 47.12
C LEU A 542 -23.56 8.74 48.16
N PRO A 543 -23.90 7.60 48.76
CA PRO A 543 -23.01 6.88 49.66
C PRO A 543 -21.64 6.55 49.03
N ASP A 544 -20.61 6.47 49.90
CA ASP A 544 -19.24 6.28 49.40
C ASP A 544 -19.03 4.94 48.68
N ASP A 545 -19.76 3.89 49.07
CA ASP A 545 -19.74 2.59 48.38
C ASP A 545 -20.36 2.67 46.97
N VAL A 546 -21.34 3.54 46.75
CA VAL A 546 -21.88 3.82 45.41
C VAL A 546 -20.89 4.61 44.57
N LYS A 547 -20.25 5.62 45.17
CA LYS A 547 -19.20 6.40 44.49
C LYS A 547 -18.01 5.54 44.08
N VAL A 548 -17.61 4.57 44.92
CA VAL A 548 -16.55 3.63 44.57
C VAL A 548 -16.89 2.83 43.31
N LYS A 549 -18.14 2.41 43.12
CA LYS A 549 -18.57 1.72 41.89
C LYS A 549 -18.49 2.62 40.66
N ALA A 550 -18.89 3.89 40.77
CA ALA A 550 -18.72 4.87 39.70
C ALA A 550 -17.25 5.07 39.34
N LEU A 551 -16.36 5.16 40.33
CA LEU A 551 -14.94 5.30 40.12
C LEU A 551 -14.30 4.04 39.50
N GLN A 552 -14.83 2.84 39.82
CA GLN A 552 -14.39 1.59 39.17
C GLN A 552 -14.74 1.54 37.68
N TRP A 553 -15.98 2.03 37.34
CA TRP A 553 -16.38 2.17 35.96
C TRP A 553 -15.49 3.19 35.20
N ILE A 554 -15.25 4.36 35.76
CA ILE A 554 -14.41 5.41 35.19
C ILE A 554 -12.98 4.92 34.99
N ALA A 555 -12.42 4.17 35.94
CA ALA A 555 -11.05 3.66 35.92
C ALA A 555 -10.78 2.72 34.73
N ALA A 556 -11.83 2.07 34.16
CA ALA A 556 -11.70 1.24 32.98
C ALA A 556 -11.19 2.03 31.76
N TYR A 557 -11.45 3.33 31.71
CA TYR A 557 -11.14 4.16 30.56
C TYR A 557 -9.84 4.98 30.69
N THR A 558 -9.31 5.17 31.90
CA THR A 558 -8.26 6.17 32.17
C THR A 558 -6.93 5.96 31.46
N THR A 559 -6.68 4.75 30.93
CA THR A 559 -5.47 4.45 30.14
C THR A 559 -5.69 4.49 28.65
N TYR A 560 -6.93 4.54 28.19
CA TYR A 560 -7.31 4.50 26.78
C TYR A 560 -7.71 5.84 26.21
N ILE A 561 -8.37 6.68 26.99
CA ILE A 561 -8.93 7.94 26.53
C ILE A 561 -8.23 9.15 27.18
N ALA A 562 -8.21 10.24 26.46
CA ALA A 562 -7.70 11.52 26.92
C ALA A 562 -8.48 12.04 28.15
N PRO A 563 -7.86 12.84 29.03
CA PRO A 563 -8.50 13.40 30.21
C PRO A 563 -9.70 14.27 29.83
N GLY A 564 -10.75 14.25 30.64
CA GLY A 564 -11.96 15.02 30.42
C GLY A 564 -11.76 16.54 30.52
N ARG A 565 -12.59 17.30 29.81
CA ARG A 565 -12.58 18.77 29.81
C ARG A 565 -13.15 19.38 31.12
N ALA A 566 -14.01 18.66 31.83
CA ALA A 566 -14.71 19.09 33.01
C ALA A 566 -14.40 18.26 34.25
N PRO A 567 -14.58 18.80 35.49
CA PRO A 567 -14.40 18.00 36.69
C PRO A 567 -15.41 16.86 36.76
N LEU A 568 -15.01 15.73 37.34
CA LEU A 568 -15.96 14.65 37.65
C LEU A 568 -16.66 14.91 39.00
N VAL A 569 -17.97 14.64 39.07
CA VAL A 569 -18.77 14.75 40.29
C VAL A 569 -18.24 13.88 41.44
N TRP A 570 -17.57 12.76 41.08
CA TRP A 570 -17.00 11.80 42.03
C TRP A 570 -15.56 12.09 42.45
N SER A 571 -14.86 13.04 41.78
CA SER A 571 -13.46 13.33 42.10
C SER A 571 -13.33 14.16 43.38
N ALA A 572 -12.47 13.71 44.29
CA ALA A 572 -12.21 14.34 45.57
C ALA A 572 -11.12 15.43 45.53
N GLY A 573 -10.58 15.80 44.38
CA GLY A 573 -9.47 16.73 44.20
C GLY A 573 -9.83 17.98 43.39
N ALA A 574 -8.94 18.97 43.38
CA ALA A 574 -9.04 20.09 42.47
C ALA A 574 -8.90 19.62 41.02
N PHE A 575 -9.86 19.91 40.17
CA PHE A 575 -9.80 19.63 38.75
C PHE A 575 -8.73 20.51 38.09
N VAL A 576 -7.83 19.91 37.32
CA VAL A 576 -6.88 20.63 36.51
C VAL A 576 -7.25 20.34 35.06
N PRO A 577 -7.75 21.32 34.30
CA PRO A 577 -8.08 21.11 32.89
C PRO A 577 -6.81 20.79 32.08
N PRO A 578 -6.94 20.09 30.93
CA PRO A 578 -5.80 19.88 30.05
C PRO A 578 -5.09 21.18 29.68
N ALA A 579 -3.77 21.18 29.61
CA ALA A 579 -2.97 22.39 29.39
C ALA A 579 -3.25 23.08 28.04
N PHE A 580 -3.78 22.33 27.09
CA PHE A 580 -4.19 22.85 25.78
C PHE A 580 -5.59 23.46 25.77
N ALA A 581 -6.42 23.24 26.80
CA ALA A 581 -7.79 23.74 26.82
C ALA A 581 -7.82 25.28 26.84
N LEU A 582 -8.46 25.89 25.83
CA LEU A 582 -8.68 27.33 25.75
C LEU A 582 -9.85 27.77 26.64
N HIS A 583 -10.91 26.95 26.67
CA HIS A 583 -12.14 27.21 27.38
C HIS A 583 -12.54 26.05 28.29
N PRO A 584 -11.90 25.91 29.48
CA PRO A 584 -12.24 24.82 30.40
C PRO A 584 -13.67 24.94 30.94
N VAL A 585 -14.33 23.79 31.05
CA VAL A 585 -15.70 23.70 31.61
C VAL A 585 -15.63 23.51 33.13
N THR A 586 -16.46 24.20 33.85
CA THR A 586 -16.50 24.16 35.32
C THR A 586 -17.64 23.28 35.87
N SER A 587 -18.67 23.01 35.06
CA SER A 587 -19.80 22.15 35.45
C SER A 587 -19.36 20.71 35.59
N PRO A 588 -19.60 20.02 36.70
CA PRO A 588 -19.18 18.67 36.93
C PRO A 588 -19.90 17.68 35.99
N GLN A 589 -19.18 16.68 35.53
CA GLN A 589 -19.66 15.55 34.71
C GLN A 589 -19.70 14.27 35.54
N ILE A 590 -20.51 13.29 35.14
CA ILE A 590 -20.54 11.97 35.77
C ILE A 590 -19.63 10.97 35.13
N PHE A 591 -19.20 11.24 33.91
CA PHE A 591 -18.31 10.37 33.14
C PHE A 591 -17.21 11.22 32.49
N PRO A 592 -15.96 10.72 32.43
CA PRO A 592 -14.88 11.46 31.82
C PRO A 592 -14.99 11.35 30.29
N LEU A 593 -15.82 12.22 29.68
CA LEU A 593 -15.77 12.34 28.21
C LEU A 593 -14.34 12.65 27.79
N SER A 594 -13.85 11.89 26.80
CA SER A 594 -12.55 12.15 26.22
C SER A 594 -12.46 13.58 25.70
N TRP A 595 -11.41 14.28 26.06
CA TRP A 595 -11.12 15.62 25.58
C TRP A 595 -9.68 15.69 25.13
N GLY A 596 -9.39 15.01 24.00
CA GLY A 596 -8.09 15.10 23.35
C GLY A 596 -7.83 16.48 22.74
N PHE A 597 -6.60 16.68 22.31
CA PHE A 597 -6.22 17.91 21.64
C PHE A 597 -7.04 18.19 20.37
N ASP A 598 -7.45 17.14 19.66
CA ASP A 598 -8.34 17.21 18.49
C ASP A 598 -9.71 17.81 18.85
N ASN A 599 -10.32 17.39 19.95
CA ASN A 599 -11.59 17.97 20.43
C ASN A 599 -11.45 19.48 20.69
N GLU A 600 -10.35 19.91 21.29
CA GLU A 600 -10.08 21.34 21.53
C GLU A 600 -9.89 22.09 20.21
N VAL A 601 -9.23 21.49 19.22
CA VAL A 601 -9.08 22.07 17.88
C VAL A 601 -10.44 22.23 17.20
N LEU A 602 -11.24 21.15 17.14
CA LEU A 602 -12.55 21.18 16.50
C LEU A 602 -13.50 22.21 17.16
N LEU A 603 -13.47 22.30 18.49
CA LEU A 603 -14.24 23.30 19.22
C LEU A 603 -13.76 24.73 18.89
N SER A 604 -12.47 24.97 18.98
CA SER A 604 -11.89 26.31 18.91
C SER A 604 -11.90 26.93 17.51
N THR A 605 -12.06 26.12 16.46
CA THR A 605 -12.05 26.56 15.06
C THR A 605 -13.44 26.86 14.49
N VAL A 606 -14.50 26.81 15.33
CA VAL A 606 -15.87 27.18 14.96
C VAL A 606 -16.37 28.37 15.73
N PHE A 607 -17.52 28.90 15.36
CA PHE A 607 -18.11 30.06 15.98
C PHE A 607 -18.83 29.71 17.32
N HIS A 608 -18.60 30.51 18.36
CA HIS A 608 -19.30 30.46 19.63
C HIS A 608 -19.75 31.86 20.02
N SER A 609 -21.06 32.04 20.22
CA SER A 609 -21.67 33.35 20.49
C SER A 609 -21.35 33.88 21.89
N ASP A 610 -21.04 33.02 22.83
CA ASP A 610 -20.69 33.30 24.22
C ASP A 610 -19.21 33.58 24.45
N TRP A 611 -18.36 33.41 23.41
CA TRP A 611 -16.94 33.70 23.52
C TRP A 611 -16.60 35.16 23.26
N PRO A 612 -15.45 35.66 23.72
CA PRO A 612 -15.02 37.04 23.46
C PRO A 612 -14.98 37.30 21.95
N ALA A 613 -15.41 38.47 21.52
CA ALA A 613 -15.54 38.83 20.11
C ALA A 613 -14.22 38.64 19.29
N ALA A 614 -13.08 38.75 19.96
CA ALA A 614 -11.75 38.52 19.33
C ALA A 614 -11.47 37.04 19.05
N GLU A 615 -12.19 36.13 19.67
CA GLU A 615 -12.03 34.67 19.55
C GLU A 615 -13.16 34.03 18.71
N GLN A 616 -14.17 34.80 18.34
CA GLN A 616 -15.31 34.35 17.54
C GLN A 616 -14.85 34.18 16.06
N ILE A 617 -15.04 33.00 15.50
CA ILE A 617 -14.70 32.70 14.10
C ILE A 617 -15.85 33.16 13.19
N ILE A 618 -15.79 34.44 12.81
CA ILE A 618 -16.78 35.08 11.94
C ILE A 618 -16.08 35.63 10.69
N GLY A 619 -16.68 35.41 9.56
CA GLY A 619 -16.21 35.93 8.25
C GLY A 619 -17.29 36.76 7.52
N PRO A 620 -16.99 37.27 6.33
CA PRO A 620 -17.91 38.07 5.51
C PRO A 620 -19.22 37.34 5.15
N LYS A 621 -19.23 36.02 5.16
CA LYS A 621 -20.39 35.17 4.84
C LYS A 621 -21.17 34.71 6.09
N GLY A 622 -20.76 35.11 7.28
CA GLY A 622 -21.33 34.72 8.55
C GLY A 622 -20.35 33.90 9.42
N PRO A 623 -20.87 33.26 10.49
CA PRO A 623 -20.09 32.43 11.39
C PRO A 623 -19.64 31.13 10.73
N ARG A 624 -18.45 30.62 11.12
CA ARG A 624 -17.96 29.29 10.71
C ARG A 624 -18.70 28.23 11.52
N GLY A 625 -19.58 27.47 10.85
CA GLY A 625 -20.48 26.52 11.51
C GLY A 625 -19.86 25.15 11.76
N LEU A 626 -18.93 24.70 10.91
CA LEU A 626 -18.27 23.42 11.03
C LEU A 626 -16.75 23.55 10.92
N PRO A 627 -15.98 22.75 11.70
CA PRO A 627 -14.54 22.65 11.57
C PRO A 627 -14.18 21.73 10.38
N SER A 628 -12.88 21.45 10.19
CA SER A 628 -12.35 20.47 9.23
C SER A 628 -11.24 19.67 9.91
N GLY A 629 -11.03 18.43 9.48
CA GLY A 629 -9.85 17.65 9.88
C GLY A 629 -8.53 18.34 9.53
N LEU A 630 -8.52 19.17 8.49
CA LEU A 630 -7.35 20.00 8.15
C LEU A 630 -7.00 21.01 9.25
N ASP A 631 -7.97 21.46 10.06
CA ASP A 631 -7.69 22.32 11.23
C ASP A 631 -6.83 21.60 12.25
N LEU A 632 -7.09 20.29 12.47
CA LEU A 632 -6.29 19.44 13.35
C LEU A 632 -4.85 19.28 12.82
N ALA A 633 -4.69 18.89 11.57
CA ALA A 633 -3.37 18.74 10.96
C ALA A 633 -2.57 20.06 10.97
N ALA A 634 -3.25 21.21 10.73
CA ALA A 634 -2.63 22.54 10.80
C ALA A 634 -2.26 22.94 12.24
N ALA A 635 -3.07 22.61 13.23
CA ALA A 635 -2.79 22.85 14.65
C ALA A 635 -1.66 21.93 15.16
N LEU A 636 -1.49 20.73 14.60
CA LEU A 636 -0.38 19.82 14.87
C LEU A 636 0.90 20.18 14.08
N GLY A 637 0.88 21.23 13.28
CA GLY A 637 2.08 21.85 12.72
C GLY A 637 2.28 21.64 11.21
N SER A 638 1.37 20.96 10.51
CA SER A 638 1.48 20.76 9.07
C SER A 638 1.35 22.09 8.30
N SER A 639 2.41 22.52 7.62
CA SER A 639 2.37 23.67 6.73
C SER A 639 1.56 23.40 5.48
N TYR A 640 1.55 22.15 5.01
CA TYR A 640 0.77 21.74 3.86
C TYR A 640 -0.75 21.82 4.16
N ALA A 641 -1.20 21.33 5.31
CA ALA A 641 -2.61 21.48 5.73
C ALA A 641 -3.01 22.96 5.82
N ARG A 642 -2.15 23.83 6.37
CA ARG A 642 -2.37 25.28 6.36
C ARG A 642 -2.51 25.85 4.94
N SER A 643 -1.74 25.34 3.98
CA SER A 643 -1.83 25.78 2.58
C SER A 643 -3.17 25.39 1.94
N LEU A 644 -3.72 24.23 2.32
CA LEU A 644 -5.03 23.78 1.87
C LEU A 644 -6.17 24.62 2.48
N LEU A 645 -6.01 25.06 3.72
CA LEU A 645 -6.95 25.96 4.41
C LEU A 645 -6.90 27.42 3.93
N LYS A 646 -6.10 27.75 2.91
CA LYS A 646 -5.90 29.14 2.45
C LYS A 646 -7.22 29.90 2.19
N THR A 647 -8.23 29.24 1.66
CA THR A 647 -9.56 29.85 1.39
C THR A 647 -10.30 30.15 2.69
N ASP A 648 -10.28 29.23 3.65
CA ASP A 648 -10.90 29.40 4.97
C ASP A 648 -10.18 30.46 5.79
N LEU A 649 -8.87 30.45 5.81
CA LEU A 649 -8.04 31.45 6.49
C LEU A 649 -8.29 32.86 5.94
N ALA A 650 -8.51 33.00 4.63
CA ALA A 650 -8.90 34.27 4.04
C ALA A 650 -10.35 34.68 4.37
N ALA A 651 -11.26 33.70 4.44
CA ALA A 651 -12.66 33.94 4.78
C ALA A 651 -12.87 34.23 6.28
N TYR A 652 -12.08 33.65 7.14
CA TYR A 652 -12.18 33.73 8.61
C TYR A 652 -10.84 34.18 9.22
N PRO A 653 -10.50 35.47 9.22
CA PRO A 653 -9.20 35.95 9.69
C PRO A 653 -8.84 35.60 11.15
N ALA A 654 -9.86 35.41 12.02
CA ALA A 654 -9.67 34.99 13.40
C ALA A 654 -9.17 33.54 13.54
N LEU A 655 -9.29 32.73 12.51
CA LEU A 655 -8.81 31.34 12.49
C LEU A 655 -7.26 31.27 12.57
N HIS A 656 -6.55 32.23 11.99
CA HIS A 656 -5.07 32.27 12.04
C HIS A 656 -4.52 32.30 13.48
N PRO A 657 -4.86 33.31 14.32
CA PRO A 657 -4.32 33.37 15.68
C PRO A 657 -4.79 32.19 16.57
N VAL A 658 -5.97 31.61 16.28
CA VAL A 658 -6.45 30.44 17.01
C VAL A 658 -5.59 29.21 16.69
N LEU A 659 -5.34 28.91 15.43
CA LEU A 659 -4.44 27.82 15.04
C LEU A 659 -3.01 28.02 15.57
N ASP A 660 -2.50 29.25 15.58
CA ASP A 660 -1.17 29.55 16.14
C ASP A 660 -1.13 29.37 17.67
N ALA A 661 -2.22 29.67 18.36
CA ALA A 661 -2.34 29.45 19.80
C ALA A 661 -2.42 27.96 20.14
N LEU A 662 -3.18 27.19 19.37
CA LEU A 662 -3.29 25.74 19.52
C LEU A 662 -1.96 25.07 19.22
N GLN A 663 -1.28 25.44 18.14
CA GLN A 663 0.04 24.88 17.80
C GLN A 663 1.07 25.09 18.92
N LYS A 664 1.05 26.22 19.61
CA LYS A 664 1.94 26.48 20.76
C LYS A 664 1.58 25.68 22.01
N ARG A 665 0.37 25.15 22.08
CA ARG A 665 -0.18 24.39 23.22
C ARG A 665 -0.26 22.89 22.97
N GLN A 666 0.29 22.42 21.86
CA GLN A 666 0.34 20.99 21.58
C GLN A 666 0.80 20.21 22.80
N PRO A 667 0.19 19.06 23.14
CA PRO A 667 0.71 18.20 24.18
C PRO A 667 2.15 17.81 23.80
N GLN A 668 3.11 18.35 24.52
CA GLN A 668 4.48 17.84 24.45
C GLN A 668 4.47 16.48 25.12
N SER A 669 5.11 15.47 24.54
CA SER A 669 5.09 14.09 24.98
C SER A 669 5.15 14.04 26.52
N ALA A 670 3.97 13.82 27.15
CA ALA A 670 3.90 13.61 28.58
C ALA A 670 4.67 12.34 28.91
N THR A 671 5.35 12.32 30.05
CA THR A 671 6.17 11.17 30.50
C THR A 671 5.38 9.85 30.60
N GLN A 672 4.07 9.89 30.56
CA GLN A 672 3.13 8.75 30.40
C GLN A 672 1.79 9.25 29.85
N PRO A 673 1.64 9.50 28.53
CA PRO A 673 0.35 9.81 27.92
C PRO A 673 -0.57 8.59 28.03
N ASP A 674 -1.90 8.81 28.08
CA ASP A 674 -2.83 7.74 27.73
C ASP A 674 -2.71 7.37 26.25
N LEU A 675 -3.35 6.29 25.81
CA LEU A 675 -3.20 5.80 24.44
C LEU A 675 -3.80 6.77 23.41
N TYR A 676 -4.85 7.53 23.79
CA TYR A 676 -5.46 8.53 22.91
C TYR A 676 -4.48 9.67 22.59
N ASP A 677 -3.93 10.29 23.64
CA ASP A 677 -2.96 11.38 23.48
C ASP A 677 -1.67 10.90 22.80
N ALA A 678 -1.25 9.64 23.05
CA ALA A 678 -0.12 9.03 22.37
C ALA A 678 -0.38 8.89 20.87
N TRP A 679 -1.57 8.50 20.46
CA TRP A 679 -1.95 8.41 19.04
C TRP A 679 -1.97 9.79 18.38
N ILE A 680 -2.58 10.79 19.01
CA ILE A 680 -2.56 12.19 18.53
C ILE A 680 -1.12 12.71 18.36
N ASN A 681 -0.21 12.39 19.29
CA ASN A 681 1.20 12.75 19.18
C ASN A 681 1.91 12.03 18.01
N ALA A 682 1.57 10.77 17.73
CA ALA A 682 2.11 10.05 16.58
C ALA A 682 1.58 10.63 15.25
N LEU A 683 0.33 11.11 15.20
CA LEU A 683 -0.20 11.85 14.05
C LEU A 683 0.56 13.17 13.82
N ALA A 684 1.02 13.84 14.88
CA ALA A 684 1.87 15.03 14.71
C ALA A 684 3.21 14.69 14.02
N VAL A 685 3.77 13.51 14.25
CA VAL A 685 4.95 13.01 13.52
C VAL A 685 4.59 12.71 12.07
N GLN A 686 3.48 12.03 11.81
CA GLN A 686 2.96 11.75 10.46
C GLN A 686 2.81 13.03 9.62
N TRP A 687 2.43 14.16 10.22
CA TRP A 687 2.20 15.43 9.53
C TRP A 687 3.36 16.42 9.57
N ALA A 688 4.49 16.06 10.18
CA ALA A 688 5.66 16.95 10.27
C ALA A 688 6.25 17.26 8.87
N ASP A 689 6.71 18.51 8.70
CA ASP A 689 7.19 19.02 7.40
C ASP A 689 8.59 18.52 7.02
N ASP A 690 9.25 17.74 7.85
CA ASP A 690 10.64 17.32 7.68
C ASP A 690 10.84 15.97 6.99
N ALA A 691 9.76 15.31 6.55
CA ALA A 691 9.83 14.09 5.77
C ALA A 691 10.15 14.43 4.30
N ILE A 692 11.24 13.87 3.77
CA ILE A 692 11.73 14.14 2.42
C ILE A 692 11.73 12.84 1.62
N PHE A 693 11.07 12.85 0.46
CA PHE A 693 11.14 11.74 -0.48
C PHE A 693 12.49 11.79 -1.25
N PRO A 694 13.23 10.64 -1.38
CA PRO A 694 14.52 10.62 -2.06
C PRO A 694 14.42 11.07 -3.53
N GLY A 695 15.37 11.93 -3.94
CA GLY A 695 15.56 12.29 -5.36
C GLY A 695 14.59 13.30 -5.96
N ASN A 696 13.54 13.74 -5.22
CA ASN A 696 12.64 14.82 -5.65
C ASN A 696 12.33 15.77 -4.48
N PRO A 697 12.06 17.05 -4.74
CA PRO A 697 11.41 17.89 -3.73
C PRO A 697 10.08 17.20 -3.34
N PRO A 698 9.59 17.38 -2.08
CA PRO A 698 8.36 16.73 -1.64
C PRO A 698 7.24 17.05 -2.64
N SER A 699 6.77 16.04 -3.36
CA SER A 699 5.73 16.22 -4.37
C SER A 699 4.43 16.62 -3.69
N ALA A 700 3.56 17.30 -4.41
CA ALA A 700 2.24 17.64 -3.89
C ALA A 700 1.43 16.36 -3.56
N LEU A 701 1.63 15.27 -4.32
CA LEU A 701 1.06 13.97 -4.04
C LEU A 701 1.55 13.41 -2.69
N TRP A 702 2.86 13.44 -2.43
CA TRP A 702 3.44 12.97 -1.16
C TRP A 702 2.83 13.69 0.04
N ASN A 703 2.77 15.01 -0.02
CA ASN A 703 2.16 15.80 1.04
C ASN A 703 0.65 15.52 1.19
N ALA A 704 -0.08 15.39 0.08
CA ALA A 704 -1.50 15.07 0.10
C ALA A 704 -1.76 13.67 0.68
N LYS A 705 -0.95 12.67 0.30
CA LYS A 705 -1.01 11.31 0.85
C LYS A 705 -0.79 11.33 2.37
N ARG A 706 0.24 12.00 2.87
CA ARG A 706 0.52 12.08 4.31
C ARG A 706 -0.61 12.73 5.10
N ILE A 707 -1.27 13.77 4.55
CA ILE A 707 -2.47 14.36 5.16
C ILE A 707 -3.59 13.32 5.18
N GLN A 708 -3.84 12.64 4.07
CA GLN A 708 -4.90 11.63 3.97
C GLN A 708 -4.71 10.49 4.97
N THR A 709 -3.53 9.90 5.01
CA THR A 709 -3.16 8.84 5.96
C THR A 709 -3.46 9.24 7.41
N GLY A 710 -2.97 10.40 7.83
CA GLY A 710 -3.17 10.85 9.21
C GLY A 710 -4.62 11.22 9.54
N LEU A 711 -5.37 11.81 8.59
CA LEU A 711 -6.80 12.11 8.79
C LEU A 711 -7.64 10.83 8.84
N ALA A 712 -7.34 9.85 8.02
CA ALA A 712 -8.00 8.54 8.06
C ALA A 712 -7.69 7.81 9.38
N SER A 713 -6.42 7.79 9.80
CA SER A 713 -6.04 7.23 11.11
C SER A 713 -6.71 7.98 12.28
N TRP A 714 -6.87 9.30 12.20
CA TRP A 714 -7.64 10.05 13.17
C TRP A 714 -9.13 9.67 13.14
N ALA A 715 -9.75 9.49 11.99
CA ALA A 715 -11.14 9.03 11.88
C ALA A 715 -11.31 7.64 12.52
N THR A 716 -10.35 6.72 12.36
CA THR A 716 -10.41 5.41 13.02
C THR A 716 -10.22 5.50 14.55
N LEU A 717 -9.39 6.43 15.06
CA LEU A 717 -9.31 6.72 16.50
C LEU A 717 -10.65 7.24 17.04
N ARG A 718 -11.29 8.17 16.33
CA ARG A 718 -12.62 8.72 16.69
C ARG A 718 -13.68 7.62 16.70
N HIS A 719 -13.62 6.73 15.74
CA HIS A 719 -14.47 5.56 15.63
C HIS A 719 -14.28 4.61 16.83
N ALA A 720 -13.04 4.21 17.12
CA ALA A 720 -12.73 3.29 18.21
C ALA A 720 -13.12 3.82 19.60
N THR A 721 -13.29 5.13 19.76
CA THR A 721 -13.66 5.78 21.04
C THR A 721 -15.08 6.37 21.03
N VAL A 722 -15.97 5.87 20.21
CA VAL A 722 -17.27 6.46 19.88
C VAL A 722 -18.24 6.66 21.05
N LEU A 723 -18.26 5.80 22.06
CA LEU A 723 -19.10 5.98 23.24
C LEU A 723 -18.62 7.15 24.09
N VAL A 724 -17.34 7.32 24.14
CA VAL A 724 -16.68 8.37 24.92
C VAL A 724 -16.32 9.57 24.06
N ASN A 725 -16.33 9.39 22.72
CA ASN A 725 -15.96 10.39 21.73
C ASN A 725 -16.90 10.46 20.50
N GLU A 726 -17.92 9.60 20.43
CA GLU A 726 -18.84 9.37 19.28
C GLU A 726 -18.16 8.96 17.97
N ARG A 727 -18.35 7.82 17.38
CA ARG A 727 -19.25 6.79 16.81
C ARG A 727 -18.50 6.04 15.70
N SER A 728 -18.68 4.89 15.21
CA SER A 728 -19.29 3.59 15.03
C SER A 728 -18.69 2.63 13.94
N THR A 729 -19.12 1.41 13.75
CA THR A 729 -18.89 -0.01 13.48
C THR A 729 -18.37 -0.52 12.11
N ALA A 730 -17.90 -1.81 12.10
CA ALA A 730 -17.22 -2.51 11.01
C ALA A 730 -17.53 -4.01 10.86
N GLU A 731 -17.16 -4.73 9.78
CA GLU A 731 -17.10 -6.20 9.65
C GLU A 731 -16.14 -6.80 8.60
N CYS A 732 -15.89 -8.14 8.74
CA CYS A 732 -14.88 -8.96 8.09
C CYS A 732 -15.36 -9.81 6.92
N GLY A 733 -14.45 -10.20 6.00
CA GLY A 733 -14.61 -11.23 4.97
C GLY A 733 -13.48 -12.24 5.01
N GLU A 734 -13.78 -13.50 4.62
CA GLU A 734 -12.88 -14.66 4.66
C GLU A 734 -12.15 -14.93 3.35
N GLY A 735 -10.98 -15.56 3.43
CA GLY A 735 -10.56 -16.54 2.49
C GLY A 735 -9.10 -16.61 2.12
N GLY A 736 -8.41 -17.65 2.54
CA GLY A 736 -7.07 -17.98 2.10
C GLY A 736 -7.01 -19.22 1.24
N PHE A 737 -6.14 -19.23 0.23
CA PHE A 737 -5.56 -20.42 -0.38
C PHE A 737 -4.13 -20.15 -0.81
N GLU A 738 -3.23 -21.11 -0.55
CA GLU A 738 -1.83 -21.03 -0.96
C GLU A 738 -1.71 -21.07 -2.48
N ALA A 739 -1.20 -20.02 -3.09
CA ALA A 739 -0.77 -19.98 -4.49
C ALA A 739 0.75 -20.09 -4.59
N ILE A 740 1.23 -20.72 -5.64
CA ILE A 740 2.67 -20.74 -5.98
C ILE A 740 3.08 -19.30 -6.32
N VAL A 741 3.85 -18.67 -5.44
CA VAL A 741 4.22 -17.26 -5.55
C VAL A 741 5.37 -17.09 -6.55
N LEU A 742 5.08 -16.44 -7.67
CA LEU A 742 6.12 -15.83 -8.50
C LEU A 742 6.68 -14.63 -7.73
N ARG A 743 7.97 -14.63 -7.41
CA ARG A 743 8.58 -13.49 -6.70
C ARG A 743 8.43 -12.22 -7.51
N PRO A 744 7.76 -11.17 -6.97
CA PRO A 744 7.75 -9.86 -7.61
C PRO A 744 9.17 -9.29 -7.67
N PRO A 745 9.42 -8.31 -8.54
CA PRO A 745 10.63 -7.49 -8.46
C PRO A 745 10.82 -6.92 -7.06
N ARG A 746 12.07 -6.60 -6.70
CA ARG A 746 12.41 -6.03 -5.38
C ARG A 746 11.59 -4.77 -5.15
N GLY A 747 10.84 -4.75 -4.04
CA GLY A 747 9.99 -3.63 -3.64
C GLY A 747 10.75 -2.53 -2.91
N TYR A 748 10.00 -1.60 -2.31
CA TYR A 748 10.52 -0.41 -1.62
C TYR A 748 9.73 -0.14 -0.33
N VAL A 749 10.32 0.58 0.61
CA VAL A 749 9.64 1.01 1.85
C VAL A 749 9.34 2.50 1.78
N GLU A 750 8.16 2.93 2.22
CA GLU A 750 7.81 4.34 2.33
C GLU A 750 8.89 5.10 3.13
N PRO A 751 9.49 6.19 2.59
CA PRO A 751 10.65 6.83 3.20
C PRO A 751 10.26 7.76 4.36
N ASP A 752 9.52 7.23 5.33
CA ASP A 752 9.07 7.92 6.54
C ASP A 752 9.46 7.14 7.83
N PRO A 753 10.75 6.96 8.11
CA PRO A 753 11.20 6.16 9.25
C PRO A 753 10.67 6.69 10.59
N LYS A 754 10.50 8.01 10.73
CA LYS A 754 9.99 8.61 11.97
C LYS A 754 8.56 8.17 12.28
N THR A 755 7.71 8.05 11.26
CA THR A 755 6.33 7.56 11.43
C THR A 755 6.32 6.08 11.77
N PHE A 756 7.16 5.25 11.16
CA PHE A 756 7.30 3.83 11.54
C PHE A 756 7.68 3.68 13.02
N GLU A 757 8.66 4.44 13.55
CA GLU A 757 9.03 4.42 14.97
C GLU A 757 7.91 4.96 15.87
N ALA A 758 7.20 6.02 15.45
CA ALA A 758 6.06 6.53 16.22
C ALA A 758 4.95 5.48 16.37
N ILE A 759 4.66 4.74 15.30
CA ILE A 759 3.72 3.61 15.30
C ILE A 759 4.23 2.48 16.19
N ALA A 760 5.50 2.09 16.07
CA ALA A 760 6.10 1.06 16.93
C ALA A 760 6.00 1.42 18.42
N SER A 761 6.24 2.69 18.74
CA SER A 761 6.10 3.22 20.11
C SER A 761 4.65 3.15 20.63
N LEU A 762 3.63 3.30 19.76
CA LEU A 762 2.23 3.09 20.14
C LEU A 762 1.96 1.63 20.52
N PHE A 763 2.45 0.67 19.74
CA PHE A 763 2.33 -0.74 20.07
C PHE A 763 3.02 -1.09 21.39
N ASP A 764 4.20 -0.53 21.68
CA ASP A 764 4.89 -0.69 22.97
C ASP A 764 4.07 -0.13 24.12
N GLN A 765 3.37 0.99 23.94
CA GLN A 765 2.50 1.56 24.97
C GLN A 765 1.24 0.71 25.18
N MET A 766 0.59 0.23 24.10
CA MET A 766 -0.52 -0.72 24.21
C MET A 766 -0.10 -2.00 24.96
N GLN A 767 1.07 -2.54 24.64
CA GLN A 767 1.62 -3.69 25.33
C GLN A 767 1.77 -3.43 26.83
N GLN A 768 2.25 -2.25 27.24
CA GLN A 768 2.38 -1.89 28.65
C GLN A 768 1.01 -1.76 29.35
N VAL A 769 0.00 -1.24 28.67
CA VAL A 769 -1.38 -1.13 29.18
C VAL A 769 -1.96 -2.53 29.42
N VAL A 770 -1.88 -3.41 28.41
CA VAL A 770 -2.34 -4.80 28.51
C VAL A 770 -1.61 -5.55 29.63
N ALA A 771 -0.28 -5.42 29.74
CA ALA A 771 0.54 -6.09 30.74
C ALA A 771 0.19 -5.67 32.19
N LYS A 772 -0.18 -4.42 32.39
CA LYS A 772 -0.56 -3.87 33.69
C LYS A 772 -2.03 -4.11 34.07
N SER A 773 -2.89 -4.42 33.12
CA SER A 773 -4.32 -4.64 33.35
C SER A 773 -4.55 -5.95 34.10
N ALA A 774 -5.44 -5.94 35.09
CA ALA A 774 -5.93 -7.15 35.75
C ALA A 774 -6.95 -7.92 34.87
N ASN A 775 -7.49 -7.30 33.86
CA ASN A 775 -8.43 -7.84 32.89
C ASN A 775 -7.67 -8.62 31.81
N PHE A 776 -8.25 -8.89 30.68
CA PHE A 776 -7.70 -9.77 29.65
C PHE A 776 -7.57 -11.20 30.15
N THR A 777 -8.67 -11.68 30.76
CA THR A 777 -8.82 -13.06 31.23
C THR A 777 -9.44 -13.91 30.14
N GLY A 778 -9.11 -15.20 30.17
CA GLY A 778 -9.54 -16.18 29.18
C GLY A 778 -8.41 -16.54 28.23
N ASP A 779 -8.76 -17.26 27.18
CA ASP A 779 -7.84 -17.72 26.14
C ASP A 779 -8.10 -16.95 24.85
N LEU A 780 -7.09 -16.85 23.99
CA LEU A 780 -7.28 -16.40 22.61
C LEU A 780 -8.32 -17.29 21.91
N PRO A 781 -9.16 -16.76 21.01
CA PRO A 781 -10.08 -17.56 20.21
C PRO A 781 -9.37 -18.75 19.56
N GLN A 782 -10.08 -19.88 19.46
CA GLN A 782 -9.48 -21.14 18.96
C GLN A 782 -9.14 -21.10 17.46
N ASP A 783 -9.65 -20.14 16.75
CA ASP A 783 -9.40 -19.91 15.32
C ASP A 783 -8.23 -18.95 15.09
N ASP A 784 -7.21 -18.99 15.95
CA ASP A 784 -5.96 -18.28 15.69
C ASP A 784 -5.40 -18.74 14.31
N PRO A 785 -5.35 -17.85 13.31
CA PRO A 785 -4.87 -18.17 11.96
C PRO A 785 -3.42 -18.66 11.92
N THR A 786 -2.64 -18.50 13.01
CA THR A 786 -1.29 -19.07 13.14
C THR A 786 -1.26 -20.58 13.15
N GLY A 787 -2.41 -21.24 13.31
CA GLY A 787 -2.49 -22.69 13.45
C GLY A 787 -1.86 -23.23 14.75
N ASP A 788 -1.48 -22.37 15.70
CA ASP A 788 -0.94 -22.76 16.99
C ASP A 788 -2.06 -23.32 17.86
N LYS A 789 -2.21 -24.64 17.86
CA LYS A 789 -3.31 -25.35 18.50
C LYS A 789 -3.23 -25.40 20.03
N ALA A 790 -2.26 -24.74 20.64
CA ALA A 790 -2.15 -24.66 22.09
C ALA A 790 -2.97 -23.46 22.58
N ALA A 791 -3.95 -23.69 23.45
CA ALA A 791 -4.69 -22.62 24.13
C ALA A 791 -3.68 -21.64 24.79
N GLN A 792 -3.66 -20.40 24.32
CA GLN A 792 -2.78 -19.36 24.85
C GLN A 792 -3.60 -18.42 25.74
N PRO A 793 -3.09 -18.07 26.96
CA PRO A 793 -3.74 -17.04 27.75
C PRO A 793 -3.87 -15.74 26.92
N LEU A 794 -5.07 -15.17 26.89
CA LEU A 794 -5.41 -13.99 26.10
C LEU A 794 -4.40 -12.86 26.29
N ARG A 795 -4.07 -12.51 27.56
CA ARG A 795 -3.09 -11.45 27.86
C ARG A 795 -1.72 -11.68 27.22
N ASP A 796 -1.17 -12.88 27.41
CA ASP A 796 0.18 -13.21 26.96
C ASP A 796 0.24 -13.30 25.43
N GLY A 797 -0.83 -13.77 24.79
CA GLY A 797 -0.98 -13.80 23.36
C GLY A 797 -0.96 -12.39 22.76
N ILE A 798 -1.81 -11.49 23.26
CA ILE A 798 -1.86 -10.09 22.84
C ILE A 798 -0.50 -9.39 23.02
N ILE A 799 0.13 -9.55 24.19
CA ILE A 799 1.45 -8.95 24.46
C ILE A 799 2.48 -9.38 23.42
N ARG A 800 2.58 -10.69 23.15
CA ARG A 800 3.52 -11.19 22.13
C ARG A 800 3.23 -10.62 20.74
N ARG A 801 1.96 -10.51 20.37
CA ARG A 801 1.56 -9.96 19.06
C ARG A 801 1.93 -8.49 18.95
N LEU A 802 1.56 -7.66 19.91
CA LEU A 802 1.93 -6.24 19.95
C LEU A 802 3.45 -6.03 19.87
N GLN A 803 4.24 -6.89 20.56
CA GLN A 803 5.71 -6.87 20.46
C GLN A 803 6.21 -7.23 19.06
N ALA A 804 5.61 -8.23 18.42
CA ALA A 804 5.98 -8.65 17.06
C ALA A 804 5.68 -7.54 16.06
N THR A 805 4.48 -6.94 16.11
CA THR A 805 4.09 -5.84 15.20
C THR A 805 4.96 -4.60 15.42
N ALA A 806 5.28 -4.22 16.68
CA ALA A 806 6.22 -3.14 16.97
C ALA A 806 7.62 -3.41 16.40
N SER A 807 8.12 -4.64 16.53
CA SER A 807 9.42 -5.04 15.98
C SER A 807 9.42 -5.00 14.46
N LYS A 808 8.31 -5.37 13.82
CA LYS A 808 8.15 -5.32 12.36
C LYS A 808 8.13 -3.88 11.86
N ALA A 809 7.43 -2.96 12.52
CA ALA A 809 7.45 -1.54 12.17
C ALA A 809 8.88 -0.96 12.25
N ARG A 810 9.67 -1.30 13.28
CA ARG A 810 11.08 -0.89 13.38
C ARG A 810 11.99 -1.53 12.34
N LEU A 811 11.67 -2.72 11.88
CA LEU A 811 12.39 -3.35 10.77
C LEU A 811 12.23 -2.52 9.50
N PHE A 812 11.01 -2.08 9.19
CA PHE A 812 10.75 -1.20 8.04
C PHE A 812 11.28 0.23 8.25
N GLU A 813 11.28 0.75 9.48
CA GLU A 813 12.01 1.99 9.81
C GLU A 813 13.47 1.90 9.37
N ALA A 814 14.17 0.84 9.79
CA ALA A 814 15.58 0.64 9.46
C ALA A 814 15.82 0.45 7.95
N MET A 815 14.90 -0.20 7.22
CA MET A 815 14.96 -0.31 5.77
C MET A 815 14.80 1.07 5.10
N ALA A 816 13.79 1.85 5.51
CA ALA A 816 13.57 3.20 5.00
C ALA A 816 14.79 4.12 5.24
N GLU A 817 15.46 3.99 6.39
CA GLU A 817 16.71 4.72 6.67
C GLU A 817 17.85 4.32 5.73
N LYS A 818 18.01 3.01 5.42
CA LYS A 818 19.00 2.53 4.45
C LYS A 818 18.73 3.11 3.05
N GLU A 819 17.49 3.07 2.60
CA GLU A 819 17.07 3.59 1.30
C GLU A 819 17.29 5.10 1.18
N LEU A 820 16.96 5.87 2.22
CA LEU A 820 17.25 7.31 2.30
C LEU A 820 18.75 7.64 2.23
N GLN A 821 19.61 6.73 2.68
CA GLN A 821 21.06 6.86 2.63
C GLN A 821 21.67 6.25 1.35
N ASN A 822 20.85 5.79 0.41
CA ASN A 822 21.26 5.03 -0.78
C ASN A 822 22.09 3.79 -0.43
N GLN A 823 21.81 3.14 0.70
CA GLN A 823 22.42 1.87 1.08
C GLN A 823 21.56 0.72 0.52
N PRO A 824 22.17 -0.35 0.01
CA PRO A 824 21.41 -1.50 -0.50
C PRO A 824 20.71 -2.23 0.66
N LEU A 825 19.49 -2.67 0.40
CA LEU A 825 18.79 -3.61 1.25
C LEU A 825 19.38 -5.02 1.05
N SER A 826 19.32 -5.85 2.08
CA SER A 826 19.68 -7.27 1.98
C SER A 826 18.54 -8.08 1.35
N ASP A 827 18.85 -9.29 0.91
CA ASP A 827 17.83 -10.22 0.38
C ASP A 827 16.75 -10.53 1.43
N THR A 828 17.12 -10.61 2.72
CA THR A 828 16.17 -10.73 3.83
C THR A 828 15.26 -9.51 3.93
N ASP A 829 15.80 -8.30 3.76
CA ASP A 829 14.97 -7.08 3.78
C ASP A 829 13.92 -7.13 2.65
N TYR A 830 14.30 -7.56 1.44
CA TYR A 830 13.37 -7.71 0.31
C TYR A 830 12.33 -8.83 0.53
N ASP A 831 12.72 -9.91 1.19
CA ASP A 831 11.79 -11.00 1.56
C ASP A 831 10.73 -10.51 2.56
N GLU A 832 11.12 -9.65 3.50
CA GLU A 832 10.18 -9.01 4.44
C GLU A 832 9.21 -8.04 3.74
N ILE A 833 9.66 -7.30 2.72
CA ILE A 833 8.80 -6.46 1.88
C ILE A 833 7.79 -7.33 1.12
N LEU A 834 8.24 -8.45 0.57
CA LEU A 834 7.39 -9.39 -0.17
C LEU A 834 6.24 -9.92 0.67
N HIS A 835 6.51 -10.25 1.95
CA HIS A 835 5.53 -10.89 2.83
C HIS A 835 4.75 -9.90 3.71
N VAL A 836 4.85 -8.58 3.47
CA VAL A 836 4.18 -7.56 4.30
C VAL A 836 2.66 -7.75 4.33
N GLY A 837 2.03 -8.10 3.20
CA GLY A 837 0.59 -8.34 3.11
C GLY A 837 0.15 -9.49 4.01
N ALA A 838 0.78 -10.66 3.87
CA ALA A 838 0.45 -11.85 4.67
C ALA A 838 0.66 -11.64 6.17
N VAL A 839 1.73 -10.91 6.57
CA VAL A 839 1.95 -10.56 7.99
C VAL A 839 0.88 -9.60 8.49
N ALA A 840 0.51 -8.62 7.69
CA ALA A 840 -0.52 -7.65 8.06
C ALA A 840 -1.91 -8.29 8.15
N GLU A 841 -2.28 -9.16 7.21
CA GLU A 841 -3.50 -9.97 7.27
C GLU A 841 -3.57 -10.75 8.56
N HIS A 842 -2.53 -11.50 8.87
CA HIS A 842 -2.45 -12.29 10.09
C HIS A 842 -2.63 -11.44 11.36
N ASP A 843 -1.92 -10.32 11.50
CA ASP A 843 -2.02 -9.44 12.66
C ASP A 843 -3.40 -8.78 12.74
N PHE A 844 -3.96 -8.35 11.61
CA PHE A 844 -5.29 -7.79 11.49
C PHE A 844 -6.37 -8.78 11.98
N LEU A 845 -6.35 -10.02 11.50
CA LEU A 845 -7.29 -11.06 11.89
C LEU A 845 -7.20 -11.38 13.39
N VAL A 846 -5.97 -11.44 13.94
CA VAL A 846 -5.79 -11.66 15.39
C VAL A 846 -6.38 -10.51 16.21
N TYR A 847 -6.10 -9.25 15.85
CA TYR A 847 -6.61 -8.10 16.61
C TYR A 847 -8.13 -8.00 16.55
N ASN A 848 -8.73 -8.25 15.39
CA ASN A 848 -10.20 -8.26 15.26
C ASN A 848 -10.84 -9.44 16.01
N SER A 849 -10.17 -10.60 16.11
CA SER A 849 -10.68 -11.72 16.89
C SER A 849 -10.74 -11.47 18.40
N LEU A 850 -10.01 -10.47 18.91
CA LEU A 850 -10.09 -10.05 20.33
C LEU A 850 -11.49 -9.55 20.72
N ALA A 851 -12.20 -8.97 19.77
CA ALA A 851 -13.58 -8.52 19.97
C ALA A 851 -14.56 -9.68 20.22
N SER A 852 -14.19 -10.91 19.98
CA SER A 852 -14.93 -12.17 19.95
C SER A 852 -15.57 -12.48 18.59
N ALA A 853 -15.66 -13.78 18.26
CA ALA A 853 -16.28 -14.26 17.02
C ALA A 853 -17.71 -13.73 16.81
N ASP A 854 -18.47 -13.52 17.87
CA ASP A 854 -19.84 -12.99 17.81
C ASP A 854 -19.91 -11.51 17.41
N LEU A 855 -18.86 -10.74 17.68
CA LEU A 855 -18.77 -9.33 17.30
C LEU A 855 -18.28 -9.17 15.85
N ALA A 856 -17.33 -10.01 15.43
CA ALA A 856 -16.80 -10.00 14.08
C ALA A 856 -17.86 -10.27 13.01
N LEU A 857 -18.88 -11.10 13.30
CA LEU A 857 -19.92 -11.49 12.36
C LEU A 857 -21.01 -10.44 12.07
N SER A 858 -21.02 -9.29 12.77
CA SER A 858 -22.12 -8.33 12.65
C SER A 858 -21.81 -7.10 11.78
N THR A 859 -20.58 -6.92 11.35
CA THR A 859 -20.10 -5.69 10.72
C THR A 859 -19.74 -5.90 9.24
N PRO A 860 -20.12 -5.00 8.30
CA PRO A 860 -20.01 -5.29 6.86
C PRO A 860 -18.62 -5.10 6.26
N ASN A 861 -17.75 -4.25 6.81
CA ASN A 861 -16.39 -4.07 6.33
C ASN A 861 -15.54 -3.32 7.35
N PRO A 862 -14.47 -3.92 7.91
CA PRO A 862 -13.73 -3.35 9.03
C PRO A 862 -12.89 -2.12 8.70
N ILE A 863 -12.52 -1.89 7.46
CA ILE A 863 -11.79 -0.69 7.07
C ILE A 863 -12.73 0.50 6.82
N MET A 864 -13.95 0.26 6.37
CA MET A 864 -14.91 1.31 6.03
C MET A 864 -15.63 1.84 7.28
N LYS A 865 -15.02 2.77 7.97
CA LYS A 865 -15.44 3.35 9.25
C LYS A 865 -15.90 4.79 9.06
N ILE A 866 -16.92 5.23 9.85
CA ILE A 866 -17.40 6.60 9.87
C ILE A 866 -17.57 7.11 11.30
N ALA A 867 -17.23 8.36 11.54
CA ALA A 867 -17.39 9.00 12.83
C ALA A 867 -17.96 10.41 12.69
N ASP A 868 -18.98 10.73 13.47
CA ASP A 868 -19.39 12.12 13.62
C ASP A 868 -18.40 12.85 14.53
N VAL A 869 -17.65 13.76 13.99
CA VAL A 869 -16.55 14.42 14.71
C VAL A 869 -16.93 15.78 15.26
N ALA A 870 -17.98 16.40 14.71
CA ALA A 870 -18.51 17.67 15.18
C ALA A 870 -19.98 17.87 14.74
N GLY A 871 -20.68 18.86 15.32
CA GLY A 871 -22.04 19.21 14.92
C GLY A 871 -23.10 18.58 15.81
N GLY A 872 -24.36 18.50 15.31
CA GLY A 872 -25.54 18.04 16.02
C GLY A 872 -26.45 19.20 16.52
N GLY A 873 -27.64 18.86 16.93
CA GLY A 873 -28.64 19.87 17.37
C GLY A 873 -29.18 20.69 16.18
N GLN A 874 -28.76 21.95 16.03
CA GLN A 874 -29.24 22.83 14.94
C GLN A 874 -28.29 22.94 13.75
N VAL A 875 -27.10 22.36 13.84
CA VAL A 875 -26.10 22.28 12.74
C VAL A 875 -25.99 20.85 12.28
N PRO A 876 -25.71 20.62 11.00
CA PRO A 876 -25.48 19.25 10.53
C PRO A 876 -24.26 18.62 11.23
N TYR A 877 -24.23 17.30 11.24
CA TYR A 877 -23.08 16.54 11.71
C TYR A 877 -21.94 16.67 10.69
N LEU A 878 -20.71 16.83 11.16
CA LEU A 878 -19.52 16.66 10.36
C LEU A 878 -19.07 15.20 10.47
N GLU A 879 -19.09 14.51 9.35
CA GLU A 879 -18.67 13.13 9.24
C GLU A 879 -17.22 13.09 8.77
N ALA A 880 -16.38 12.31 9.46
CA ALA A 880 -15.07 11.90 9.01
C ALA A 880 -15.08 10.39 8.81
N ALA A 881 -14.70 9.93 7.62
CA ALA A 881 -14.88 8.55 7.25
C ALA A 881 -13.68 7.98 6.47
N VAL A 882 -13.50 6.67 6.59
CA VAL A 882 -12.59 5.86 5.80
C VAL A 882 -13.41 4.98 4.87
N GLY A 883 -13.05 4.92 3.59
CA GLY A 883 -13.64 4.03 2.59
C GLY A 883 -12.70 2.88 2.23
N ARG A 884 -12.91 2.28 1.05
CA ARG A 884 -12.00 1.28 0.51
C ARG A 884 -10.58 1.84 0.38
N PRO A 885 -9.54 1.02 0.53
CA PRO A 885 -8.17 1.47 0.32
C PRO A 885 -7.97 1.99 -1.11
N LEU A 886 -6.99 2.85 -1.28
CA LEU A 886 -6.51 3.26 -2.60
C LEU A 886 -5.18 2.56 -2.86
N GLU A 887 -4.94 2.18 -4.12
CA GLU A 887 -3.61 1.78 -4.57
C GLU A 887 -2.78 3.04 -4.81
N TRP A 888 -1.57 3.09 -4.27
CA TRP A 888 -0.60 4.15 -4.50
C TRP A 888 0.54 3.64 -5.36
N ASP A 889 0.59 4.11 -6.59
CA ASP A 889 1.69 3.86 -7.52
C ASP A 889 2.74 4.96 -7.36
N GLN A 890 3.95 4.59 -7.00
CA GLN A 890 5.04 5.54 -6.72
C GLN A 890 6.30 5.18 -7.49
N VAL A 891 6.91 6.19 -8.14
CA VAL A 891 8.22 6.06 -8.78
C VAL A 891 9.31 6.11 -7.72
N VAL A 892 10.17 5.09 -7.66
CA VAL A 892 11.27 4.97 -6.70
C VAL A 892 12.60 4.66 -7.39
N PRO A 893 13.76 4.89 -6.73
CA PRO A 893 15.06 4.48 -7.26
C PRO A 893 15.18 2.96 -7.35
N TYR A 894 15.85 2.45 -8.39
CA TYR A 894 16.12 1.04 -8.60
C TYR A 894 17.47 0.85 -9.33
N PHE A 895 18.52 0.45 -8.61
CA PHE A 895 19.86 0.12 -9.16
C PHE A 895 20.36 1.10 -10.25
N GLY A 896 20.33 2.40 -9.98
CA GLY A 896 20.74 3.45 -10.94
C GLY A 896 19.67 3.83 -11.98
N ARG A 897 18.52 3.19 -11.97
CA ARG A 897 17.30 3.51 -12.74
C ARG A 897 16.17 3.85 -11.79
N ARG A 898 14.95 3.84 -12.28
CA ARG A 898 13.73 3.99 -11.48
C ARG A 898 12.77 2.84 -11.81
N GLU A 899 11.90 2.53 -10.87
CA GLU A 899 10.75 1.65 -11.07
C GLU A 899 9.50 2.26 -10.43
N ILE A 900 8.33 1.74 -10.78
CA ILE A 900 7.07 2.04 -10.10
C ILE A 900 6.77 0.87 -9.17
N VAL A 901 6.41 1.20 -7.93
CA VAL A 901 5.98 0.25 -6.91
C VAL A 901 4.55 0.56 -6.49
N LYS A 902 3.77 -0.44 -6.10
CA LYS A 902 2.40 -0.29 -5.60
C LYS A 902 2.31 -0.50 -4.09
N GLY A 903 1.53 0.30 -3.41
CA GLY A 903 1.24 0.15 -2.00
C GLY A 903 -0.20 0.47 -1.67
N SER A 904 -0.66 0.04 -0.51
CA SER A 904 -1.99 0.34 0.00
C SER A 904 -1.97 1.62 0.82
N VAL A 905 -2.94 2.52 0.59
CA VAL A 905 -3.13 3.72 1.40
C VAL A 905 -4.59 3.91 1.75
N TYR A 906 -4.84 4.55 2.89
CA TYR A 906 -6.18 4.92 3.30
C TYR A 906 -6.87 5.82 2.26
N SER A 907 -8.20 5.68 2.13
CA SER A 907 -9.05 6.75 1.62
C SER A 907 -9.65 7.53 2.79
N TYR A 908 -9.84 8.84 2.62
CA TYR A 908 -10.46 9.71 3.61
C TYR A 908 -11.56 10.53 2.97
N TYR A 909 -12.66 10.69 3.72
CA TYR A 909 -13.81 11.49 3.32
C TYR A 909 -14.22 12.40 4.47
N GLU A 910 -14.59 13.62 4.13
CA GLU A 910 -15.13 14.59 5.08
C GLU A 910 -16.32 15.30 4.44
N PHE A 911 -17.47 15.21 5.08
CA PHE A 911 -18.70 15.80 4.57
C PHE A 911 -19.72 16.08 5.69
N SER A 912 -20.75 16.86 5.38
CA SER A 912 -21.83 17.13 6.34
C SER A 912 -23.04 16.23 6.13
N SER A 913 -23.65 15.74 7.21
CA SER A 913 -24.87 14.94 7.20
C SER A 913 -25.94 15.58 8.10
N PRO A 914 -27.23 15.59 7.72
CA PRO A 914 -28.30 16.08 8.56
C PRO A 914 -28.61 15.17 9.76
N THR A 915 -28.20 13.91 9.67
CA THR A 915 -28.34 12.89 10.71
C THR A 915 -27.02 12.20 10.93
N PRO A 916 -26.76 11.69 12.14
CA PRO A 916 -25.58 10.86 12.35
C PRO A 916 -25.65 9.60 11.48
N LEU A 917 -24.51 9.12 11.03
CA LEU A 917 -24.41 7.97 10.14
C LEU A 917 -23.84 6.76 10.89
N THR A 918 -24.22 5.57 10.44
CA THR A 918 -23.62 4.31 10.88
C THR A 918 -22.78 3.73 9.74
N ASP A 919 -21.85 2.83 10.03
CA ASP A 919 -21.03 2.23 8.98
C ASP A 919 -21.89 1.41 8.03
N LEU A 920 -22.95 0.76 8.50
CA LEU A 920 -23.87 0.08 7.60
C LEU A 920 -24.48 1.05 6.56
N VAL A 921 -24.74 2.30 6.95
CA VAL A 921 -25.21 3.33 6.01
C VAL A 921 -24.06 3.85 5.15
N TRP A 922 -22.84 3.86 5.70
CA TRP A 922 -21.64 4.31 5.02
C TRP A 922 -21.13 3.27 4.02
N ALA A 923 -20.79 2.07 4.49
CA ALA A 923 -20.26 0.97 3.67
C ALA A 923 -21.33 0.28 2.81
N GLY A 924 -22.61 0.31 3.24
CA GLY A 924 -23.66 -0.48 2.60
C GLY A 924 -23.68 -1.93 3.13
N LYS A 925 -24.48 -2.78 2.49
CA LYS A 925 -24.58 -4.19 2.83
C LYS A 925 -24.27 -5.02 1.58
N PRO A 926 -23.27 -5.93 1.60
CA PRO A 926 -23.01 -6.84 0.50
C PRO A 926 -24.19 -7.80 0.29
N ALA A 927 -24.30 -8.37 -0.89
CA ALA A 927 -25.24 -9.46 -1.15
C ALA A 927 -24.82 -10.71 -0.35
N ASN A 928 -25.81 -11.47 0.15
CA ASN A 928 -25.49 -12.76 0.77
C ASN A 928 -24.96 -13.74 -0.32
N PRO A 929 -23.75 -14.27 -0.22
CA PRO A 929 -23.18 -15.19 -1.19
C PRO A 929 -23.96 -16.51 -1.27
N ASP A 930 -24.66 -16.92 -0.19
CA ASP A 930 -25.51 -18.13 -0.11
C ASP A 930 -26.95 -17.90 -0.59
N ALA A 931 -27.28 -16.66 -1.05
CA ALA A 931 -28.61 -16.36 -1.56
C ALA A 931 -28.90 -17.11 -2.86
N ASP A 932 -30.17 -17.52 -3.04
CA ASP A 932 -30.62 -18.11 -4.31
C ASP A 932 -30.43 -17.10 -5.46
N PRO A 933 -29.53 -17.35 -6.43
CA PRO A 933 -29.22 -16.39 -7.50
C PRO A 933 -30.42 -16.15 -8.42
N VAL A 934 -31.41 -17.04 -8.43
CA VAL A 934 -32.59 -16.93 -9.29
C VAL A 934 -33.72 -16.16 -8.61
N ASN A 935 -33.83 -16.22 -7.29
CA ASN A 935 -34.89 -15.55 -6.55
C ASN A 935 -34.43 -15.15 -5.12
N PRO A 936 -33.44 -14.24 -5.00
CA PRO A 936 -32.92 -13.81 -3.70
C PRO A 936 -34.04 -13.12 -2.90
N ALA A 937 -34.14 -13.44 -1.61
CA ALA A 937 -34.98 -12.68 -0.69
C ALA A 937 -34.56 -11.20 -0.65
N PRO A 938 -35.44 -10.24 -0.34
CA PRO A 938 -35.08 -8.81 -0.29
C PRO A 938 -33.91 -8.50 0.65
N ALA A 939 -33.74 -9.27 1.72
CA ALA A 939 -32.64 -9.13 2.66
C ALA A 939 -31.29 -9.66 2.09
N ASP A 940 -31.34 -10.45 1.01
CA ASP A 940 -30.15 -11.06 0.41
C ASP A 940 -29.53 -10.21 -0.72
N LYS A 941 -30.16 -9.06 -1.00
CA LYS A 941 -29.66 -8.13 -2.03
C LYS A 941 -28.63 -7.16 -1.44
N ALA A 942 -27.62 -6.85 -2.24
CA ALA A 942 -26.69 -5.76 -1.89
C ALA A 942 -27.43 -4.44 -1.71
N VAL A 943 -27.06 -3.69 -0.71
CA VAL A 943 -27.53 -2.32 -0.45
C VAL A 943 -26.34 -1.38 -0.62
N PRO A 944 -26.32 -0.51 -1.64
CA PRO A 944 -25.21 0.42 -1.83
C PRO A 944 -25.02 1.33 -0.62
N GLY A 945 -23.75 1.53 -0.22
CA GLY A 945 -23.38 2.46 0.84
C GLY A 945 -23.31 3.90 0.34
N LYS A 946 -23.25 4.86 1.26
CA LYS A 946 -23.01 6.27 0.92
C LYS A 946 -21.61 6.51 0.36
N VAL A 947 -20.64 5.67 0.67
CA VAL A 947 -19.27 5.72 0.13
C VAL A 947 -19.25 5.71 -1.40
N GLU A 948 -20.15 4.96 -2.04
CA GLU A 948 -20.24 4.82 -3.49
C GLU A 948 -20.56 6.14 -4.24
N VAL A 949 -21.14 7.10 -3.54
CA VAL A 949 -21.56 8.41 -4.12
C VAL A 949 -20.82 9.60 -3.51
N GLN A 950 -20.00 9.36 -2.51
CA GLN A 950 -19.24 10.42 -1.82
C GLN A 950 -17.95 10.73 -2.58
N ALA A 951 -17.70 12.01 -2.82
CA ALA A 951 -16.48 12.44 -3.48
C ALA A 951 -15.30 12.50 -2.49
N HIS A 952 -14.13 12.10 -2.96
CA HIS A 952 -12.87 12.35 -2.23
C HIS A 952 -12.62 13.85 -2.05
N PRO A 953 -11.92 14.28 -0.99
CA PRO A 953 -11.55 15.68 -0.81
C PRO A 953 -10.81 16.24 -2.04
N ALA A 954 -11.09 17.51 -2.37
CA ALA A 954 -10.58 18.14 -3.58
C ALA A 954 -9.04 18.17 -3.67
N TRP A 955 -8.35 18.17 -2.54
CA TRP A 955 -6.89 18.22 -2.45
C TRP A 955 -6.21 16.89 -2.79
N ILE A 956 -6.93 15.76 -2.74
CA ILE A 956 -6.42 14.43 -3.12
C ILE A 956 -7.00 13.94 -4.43
N SER A 957 -8.24 14.31 -4.78
CA SER A 957 -8.95 13.83 -5.97
C SER A 957 -8.23 14.12 -7.29
N SER A 958 -7.38 15.16 -7.32
CA SER A 958 -6.59 15.50 -8.51
C SER A 958 -5.45 14.51 -8.79
N PHE A 959 -5.09 13.66 -7.84
CA PHE A 959 -4.06 12.62 -7.96
C PHE A 959 -4.64 11.23 -8.21
N ILE A 960 -5.97 11.09 -8.16
CA ILE A 960 -6.64 9.81 -8.40
C ILE A 960 -6.80 9.62 -9.90
N SER A 961 -6.26 8.52 -10.43
CA SER A 961 -6.44 8.12 -11.82
C SER A 961 -7.91 7.84 -12.12
N ARG A 962 -8.28 8.03 -13.39
CA ARG A 962 -9.61 7.65 -13.90
C ARG A 962 -9.73 6.17 -14.23
N GLU A 963 -8.60 5.47 -14.29
CA GLU A 963 -8.51 4.04 -14.56
C GLU A 963 -8.20 3.29 -13.27
N SER A 964 -9.04 2.34 -12.92
CA SER A 964 -8.68 1.28 -11.95
C SER A 964 -7.77 0.27 -12.67
N LEU A 965 -6.72 -0.18 -12.00
CA LEU A 965 -5.81 -1.18 -12.53
C LEU A 965 -5.74 -2.36 -11.56
N SER A 966 -6.74 -3.22 -11.63
CA SER A 966 -6.76 -4.44 -10.81
C SER A 966 -5.67 -5.43 -11.20
N CYS A 967 -5.19 -5.36 -12.46
CA CYS A 967 -4.20 -6.30 -13.00
C CYS A 967 -3.12 -5.54 -13.78
N PRO A 968 -1.84 -6.02 -13.74
CA PRO A 968 -0.79 -5.44 -14.56
C PRO A 968 -1.16 -5.51 -16.04
N ALA A 969 -0.73 -4.53 -16.81
CA ALA A 969 -0.89 -4.55 -18.24
C ALA A 969 -0.17 -5.78 -18.84
N ALA A 970 -0.71 -6.33 -19.93
CA ALA A 970 0.00 -7.39 -20.63
C ALA A 970 1.34 -6.87 -21.19
N PRO A 971 2.39 -7.72 -21.26
CA PRO A 971 3.65 -7.34 -21.86
C PRO A 971 3.43 -6.73 -23.25
N PRO A 972 4.15 -5.65 -23.62
CA PRO A 972 3.94 -4.94 -24.87
C PRO A 972 4.44 -5.69 -26.11
N PHE A 973 5.10 -6.84 -25.93
CA PHE A 973 5.63 -7.67 -27.01
C PHE A 973 5.68 -9.17 -26.64
#